data_76d511b2da757e46c8a36b10ae381e1d
#
_entry.id   76d511b2da757e46c8a36b10ae381e1d
#
_cell.length_a   1.000
_cell.length_b   1.000
_cell.length_c   1.000
_cell.angle_alpha   90.00
_cell.angle_beta   90.00
_cell.angle_gamma   90.00
#
_symmetry.space_group_name_H-M   'P 1'
#
loop_
_entity.id
_entity.type
_entity.pdbx_description
1 polymer ?
#
loop_
_entity_poly.entity_id
_entity_poly.type
_entity_poly.pdbx_seq_one_letter_code
_entity_poly.pdbx_strand_id
1 'polypeptide(L)'
;MNLANIEYQDKLRQYVLQMRPVFKPNALFSDETSNYVTPMEPDPGDIVTIRFRTWKDNVDKVYLVSNDRHLAMEYEKSEGNFDYFKIRLVMQEESVRYFFEIYAGKIRCFYNKIGVSRDRLDVYDFTIAPGFHTPEWAKGAVMYQIFVDRFSSGDTNNTVEDCEYYYIGDYSRKVTDWRKNPSFMGVREFYGGDLQGVMNKLDYLQDLGVDVIYFNPIFVSPSNHKYDIQDYDYIDPHYGKIVSDGGETLKDGDTINAHASKYIKRVTDKANLESSNTFFVQLVEEIHRRGMKVILDGVFNHCGSFNKWMDREQIYENQEGYEPGAYVSADSPYRSFFKFNNDQAWPYNPNYDGWWGHDTLPKLCYEQSPKLHDYILEIGKKWVSPPFNVDGWRLDVAADLGFSNEYNHQFWKEFRKVVKEANPNAIILAEHYGDAKSWLCGDEWDTVMNYDAFMEPLTWFFTGMEKHSDEFCGDLLGNEAAFTGAMRHHMASFLAPSLQVAMNEISNHDHSRFLTRTNHKVGRVANLGYEAASQDINVAVMREAVVMQMTWPGAPTIYYGDEAGVCGFTDPDNRRTYPWGEENHDLITFHKEMIRIHKACPVLTHGSLKFLEQRHNVLSYGRFSQDEQMVVAFNNDLNEQTITLSVWQVNVPQHNCKMERLMLTHAQGYTTEQYFTEVHGGKIELTLPPLSGIVLRHGK
;
A
#
# COMPACT_ATOMS: atom_id res chain seq x y z
N MET A 1 -37.61 -33.97 53.20
CA MET A 1 -36.90 -32.76 52.69
C MET A 1 -36.97 -31.70 53.75
N ASN A 2 -35.84 -31.15 54.14
CA ASN A 2 -35.76 -30.18 55.24
C ASN A 2 -36.26 -28.80 54.73
N LEU A 3 -37.23 -28.19 55.41
CA LEU A 3 -37.82 -26.89 55.07
C LEU A 3 -36.77 -25.80 54.84
N ALA A 4 -35.67 -25.83 55.62
CA ALA A 4 -34.53 -24.92 55.44
C ALA A 4 -33.82 -25.05 54.09
N ASN A 5 -33.85 -26.24 53.47
CA ASN A 5 -33.27 -26.48 52.15
C ASN A 5 -34.13 -25.94 50.99
N ILE A 6 -35.47 -25.91 51.21
CA ILE A 6 -36.42 -25.34 50.23
C ILE A 6 -36.34 -23.81 50.25
N GLU A 7 -36.28 -23.20 51.43
CA GLU A 7 -36.11 -21.76 51.56
C GLU A 7 -34.77 -21.23 50.98
N TYR A 8 -33.68 -22.00 51.16
CA TYR A 8 -32.42 -21.67 50.54
C TYR A 8 -32.46 -21.79 49.02
N GLN A 9 -33.08 -22.84 48.49
CA GLN A 9 -33.24 -23.04 47.05
C GLN A 9 -34.13 -21.97 46.44
N ASP A 10 -35.21 -21.53 47.12
CA ASP A 10 -36.06 -20.45 46.63
C ASP A 10 -35.37 -19.09 46.68
N LYS A 11 -34.60 -18.81 47.72
CA LYS A 11 -33.76 -17.60 47.82
C LYS A 11 -32.66 -17.58 46.75
N LEU A 12 -32.03 -18.72 46.49
CA LEU A 12 -31.03 -18.87 45.43
C LEU A 12 -31.67 -18.67 44.05
N ARG A 13 -32.89 -19.21 43.86
CA ARG A 13 -33.63 -19.06 42.60
C ARG A 13 -34.06 -17.63 42.38
N GLN A 14 -34.56 -16.91 43.39
CA GLN A 14 -34.86 -15.49 43.35
C GLN A 14 -33.63 -14.65 43.07
N TYR A 15 -32.49 -14.99 43.71
CA TYR A 15 -31.22 -14.30 43.49
C TYR A 15 -30.72 -14.49 42.05
N VAL A 16 -30.80 -15.71 41.53
CA VAL A 16 -30.42 -16.01 40.12
C VAL A 16 -31.36 -15.32 39.11
N LEU A 17 -32.67 -15.22 39.43
CA LEU A 17 -33.64 -14.48 38.60
C LEU A 17 -33.44 -12.97 38.62
N GLN A 18 -32.82 -12.43 39.67
CA GLN A 18 -32.44 -11.03 39.82
C GLN A 18 -31.01 -10.75 39.26
N MET A 19 -30.23 -11.79 38.98
CA MET A 19 -28.90 -11.62 38.37
C MET A 19 -29.04 -11.08 36.98
N ARG A 20 -28.39 -9.97 36.70
CA ARG A 20 -28.22 -9.50 35.34
C ARG A 20 -27.46 -10.54 34.50
N PRO A 21 -27.72 -10.61 33.21
CA PRO A 21 -26.86 -11.37 32.30
C PRO A 21 -25.38 -11.00 32.54
N VAL A 22 -24.50 -11.97 32.45
CA VAL A 22 -23.05 -11.72 32.55
C VAL A 22 -22.65 -10.74 31.46
N PHE A 23 -21.98 -9.66 31.84
CA PHE A 23 -21.49 -8.66 30.89
C PHE A 23 -20.57 -9.31 29.85
N LYS A 24 -20.90 -9.09 28.57
CA LYS A 24 -20.18 -9.65 27.41
C LYS A 24 -19.38 -8.56 26.69
N PRO A 25 -18.14 -8.29 27.08
CA PRO A 25 -17.32 -7.25 26.44
C PRO A 25 -17.06 -7.52 24.96
N ASN A 26 -16.95 -8.79 24.56
CA ASN A 26 -16.70 -9.18 23.16
C ASN A 26 -17.90 -8.87 22.22
N ALA A 27 -19.07 -8.53 22.78
CA ALA A 27 -20.24 -8.13 22.01
C ALA A 27 -20.27 -6.62 21.70
N LEU A 28 -19.47 -5.84 22.42
CA LEU A 28 -19.31 -4.40 22.17
C LEU A 28 -18.58 -4.21 20.84
N PHE A 29 -19.14 -3.38 19.96
CA PHE A 29 -18.50 -3.09 18.69
C PHE A 29 -19.04 -1.78 18.08
N SER A 30 -18.14 -1.01 17.55
CA SER A 30 -18.32 0.06 16.59
C SER A 30 -17.02 0.26 15.84
N ASP A 31 -17.10 0.78 14.64
CA ASP A 31 -15.96 1.24 13.86
C ASP A 31 -16.39 2.46 13.00
N GLU A 32 -15.53 2.85 12.08
CA GLU A 32 -15.79 3.98 11.20
C GLU A 32 -16.25 3.55 9.80
N THR A 33 -16.61 2.26 9.61
CA THR A 33 -17.18 1.79 8.33
C THR A 33 -18.62 2.29 8.16
N SER A 34 -19.12 2.21 6.92
CA SER A 34 -20.51 2.59 6.60
C SER A 34 -21.57 1.83 7.39
N ASN A 35 -21.24 0.68 8.01
CA ASN A 35 -22.11 -0.06 8.90
C ASN A 35 -22.41 0.72 10.19
N TYR A 36 -21.45 1.50 10.66
CA TYR A 36 -21.52 2.21 11.95
C TYR A 36 -21.49 3.73 11.80
N VAL A 37 -20.94 4.28 10.73
CA VAL A 37 -20.88 5.73 10.44
C VAL A 37 -21.51 5.98 9.07
N THR A 38 -22.66 6.70 9.03
CA THR A 38 -23.39 6.92 7.78
C THR A 38 -23.81 8.39 7.63
N PRO A 39 -23.36 9.10 6.60
CA PRO A 39 -22.33 8.70 5.62
C PRO A 39 -20.95 8.53 6.27
N MET A 40 -20.10 7.68 5.69
CA MET A 40 -18.75 7.40 6.17
C MET A 40 -17.78 8.56 5.83
N GLU A 41 -18.00 9.20 4.70
CA GLU A 41 -17.23 10.35 4.20
C GLU A 41 -18.19 11.56 4.08
N PRO A 42 -18.50 12.24 5.21
CA PRO A 42 -19.44 13.34 5.20
C PRO A 42 -18.82 14.66 4.74
N ASP A 43 -19.64 15.52 4.15
CA ASP A 43 -19.29 16.91 3.95
C ASP A 43 -19.68 17.79 5.16
N PRO A 44 -19.09 18.99 5.33
CA PRO A 44 -19.58 19.97 6.27
C PRO A 44 -21.07 20.29 6.04
N GLY A 45 -21.85 20.23 7.12
CA GLY A 45 -23.31 20.39 7.08
C GLY A 45 -24.10 19.08 7.03
N ASP A 46 -23.46 17.95 6.70
CA ASP A 46 -24.13 16.65 6.70
C ASP A 46 -24.52 16.19 8.10
N ILE A 47 -25.58 15.38 8.16
CA ILE A 47 -26.00 14.69 9.38
C ILE A 47 -25.46 13.28 9.36
N VAL A 48 -24.45 13.03 10.19
CA VAL A 48 -23.86 11.70 10.35
C VAL A 48 -24.58 10.93 11.45
N THR A 49 -24.97 9.69 11.16
CA THR A 49 -25.47 8.74 12.14
C THR A 49 -24.33 7.82 12.57
N ILE A 50 -24.01 7.86 13.86
CA ILE A 50 -23.02 6.98 14.48
C ILE A 50 -23.74 5.91 15.29
N ARG A 51 -23.34 4.63 15.11
CA ARG A 51 -23.95 3.47 15.75
C ARG A 51 -22.98 2.77 16.67
N PHE A 52 -23.53 2.13 17.71
CA PHE A 52 -22.81 1.25 18.62
C PHE A 52 -23.63 -0.02 18.82
N ARG A 53 -22.97 -1.18 18.72
CA ARG A 53 -23.59 -2.50 18.87
C ARG A 53 -23.17 -3.15 20.19
N THR A 54 -24.10 -3.82 20.83
CA THR A 54 -23.86 -4.66 21.99
C THR A 54 -24.75 -5.90 21.99
N TRP A 55 -24.52 -6.87 22.88
CA TRP A 55 -25.48 -7.97 23.05
C TRP A 55 -26.79 -7.46 23.63
N LYS A 56 -27.91 -8.19 23.41
CA LYS A 56 -29.20 -7.87 24.03
C LYS A 56 -29.08 -7.80 25.54
N ASP A 57 -29.66 -6.77 26.13
CA ASP A 57 -29.70 -6.52 27.57
C ASP A 57 -28.31 -6.50 28.28
N ASN A 58 -27.25 -6.22 27.54
CA ASN A 58 -25.86 -6.28 28.01
C ASN A 58 -25.40 -5.01 28.72
N VAL A 59 -25.94 -3.86 28.33
CA VAL A 59 -25.53 -2.55 28.83
C VAL A 59 -26.74 -1.71 29.25
N ASP A 60 -26.55 -0.80 30.22
CA ASP A 60 -27.59 0.12 30.66
C ASP A 60 -27.61 1.40 29.85
N LYS A 61 -26.42 1.92 29.51
CA LYS A 61 -26.25 3.20 28.82
C LYS A 61 -24.98 3.17 27.95
N VAL A 62 -25.09 3.84 26.82
CA VAL A 62 -23.97 4.15 25.94
C VAL A 62 -23.94 5.65 25.73
N TYR A 63 -22.79 6.26 25.91
CA TYR A 63 -22.53 7.66 25.59
C TYR A 63 -21.48 7.74 24.49
N LEU A 64 -21.71 8.57 23.50
CA LEU A 64 -20.66 9.10 22.65
C LEU A 64 -20.07 10.32 23.36
N VAL A 65 -18.74 10.33 23.54
CA VAL A 65 -18.04 11.44 24.18
C VAL A 65 -17.15 12.13 23.16
N SER A 66 -17.34 13.41 22.98
CA SER A 66 -16.55 14.27 22.09
C SER A 66 -16.39 15.64 22.74
N ASN A 67 -15.17 16.19 22.75
CA ASN A 67 -14.88 17.49 23.39
C ASN A 67 -15.43 17.60 24.81
N ASP A 68 -15.21 16.57 25.63
CA ASP A 68 -15.68 16.42 27.01
C ASP A 68 -17.23 16.48 27.20
N ARG A 69 -17.96 16.42 26.09
CA ARG A 69 -19.44 16.35 26.13
C ARG A 69 -19.89 14.90 26.06
N HIS A 70 -20.64 14.46 27.06
CA HIS A 70 -21.28 13.14 27.10
C HIS A 70 -22.63 13.20 26.43
N LEU A 71 -22.74 12.67 25.25
CA LEU A 71 -23.95 12.63 24.46
C LEU A 71 -24.59 11.24 24.58
N ALA A 72 -25.76 11.16 25.23
CA ALA A 72 -26.46 9.89 25.38
C ALA A 72 -26.91 9.35 24.03
N MET A 73 -26.57 8.10 23.75
CA MET A 73 -27.06 7.43 22.53
C MET A 73 -28.45 6.85 22.78
N GLU A 74 -29.28 6.94 21.75
CA GLU A 74 -30.64 6.39 21.75
C GLU A 74 -30.63 4.93 21.31
N TYR A 75 -31.46 4.09 21.95
CA TYR A 75 -31.72 2.74 21.46
C TYR A 75 -32.38 2.83 20.05
N GLU A 76 -31.82 2.11 19.08
CA GLU A 76 -32.33 2.10 17.69
C GLU A 76 -33.17 0.87 17.40
N LYS A 77 -32.61 -0.32 17.62
CA LYS A 77 -33.23 -1.60 17.30
C LYS A 77 -32.54 -2.78 17.97
N SER A 78 -33.25 -3.92 18.04
CA SER A 78 -32.60 -5.23 18.24
C SER A 78 -32.64 -6.02 16.93
N GLU A 79 -31.51 -6.62 16.57
CA GLU A 79 -31.39 -7.46 15.39
C GLU A 79 -30.50 -8.69 15.71
N GLY A 80 -31.00 -9.88 15.40
CA GLY A 80 -30.31 -11.11 15.80
C GLY A 80 -30.12 -11.17 17.33
N ASN A 81 -28.89 -11.21 17.75
CA ASN A 81 -28.50 -11.25 19.18
C ASN A 81 -28.07 -9.90 19.74
N PHE A 82 -28.19 -8.82 18.96
CA PHE A 82 -27.61 -7.54 19.28
C PHE A 82 -28.65 -6.44 19.44
N ASP A 83 -28.33 -5.51 20.36
CA ASP A 83 -28.95 -4.20 20.47
C ASP A 83 -28.04 -3.16 19.83
N TYR A 84 -28.66 -2.22 19.11
CA TYR A 84 -28.00 -1.10 18.46
C TYR A 84 -28.43 0.21 19.12
N PHE A 85 -27.45 1.04 19.37
CA PHE A 85 -27.63 2.41 19.83
C PHE A 85 -27.14 3.36 18.74
N LYS A 86 -27.77 4.53 18.61
CA LYS A 86 -27.37 5.55 17.63
C LYS A 86 -27.36 6.94 18.22
N ILE A 87 -26.64 7.80 17.55
CA ILE A 87 -26.69 9.26 17.72
C ILE A 87 -26.52 9.92 16.35
N ARG A 88 -27.09 11.12 16.21
CA ARG A 88 -26.92 11.95 15.00
C ARG A 88 -26.16 13.20 15.36
N LEU A 89 -25.13 13.50 14.56
CA LEU A 89 -24.31 14.70 14.70
C LEU A 89 -24.31 15.47 13.39
N VAL A 90 -24.41 16.81 13.50
CA VAL A 90 -24.20 17.70 12.33
C VAL A 90 -22.71 17.99 12.23
N MET A 91 -22.12 17.66 11.09
CA MET A 91 -20.69 17.90 10.84
C MET A 91 -20.42 19.38 10.63
N GLN A 92 -19.34 19.85 11.23
CA GLN A 92 -18.77 21.17 10.98
C GLN A 92 -17.54 21.01 10.05
N GLU A 93 -16.81 22.07 9.76
CA GLU A 93 -15.58 22.03 8.98
C GLU A 93 -14.44 21.27 9.71
N GLU A 94 -14.48 21.29 11.04
CA GLU A 94 -13.45 20.71 11.91
C GLU A 94 -13.66 19.19 12.09
N SER A 95 -12.58 18.46 12.18
CA SER A 95 -12.61 17.01 12.47
C SER A 95 -13.22 16.71 13.84
N VAL A 96 -14.04 15.68 13.90
CA VAL A 96 -14.72 15.23 15.11
C VAL A 96 -13.98 14.02 15.68
N ARG A 97 -13.36 14.17 16.86
CA ARG A 97 -12.79 13.05 17.62
C ARG A 97 -13.79 12.58 18.65
N TYR A 98 -13.96 11.26 18.77
CA TYR A 98 -14.92 10.68 19.73
C TYR A 98 -14.50 9.28 20.19
N PHE A 99 -15.07 8.86 21.31
CA PHE A 99 -15.03 7.50 21.83
C PHE A 99 -16.37 7.16 22.49
N PHE A 100 -16.56 5.90 22.85
CA PHE A 100 -17.75 5.50 23.59
C PHE A 100 -17.45 5.21 25.05
N GLU A 101 -18.35 5.64 25.92
CA GLU A 101 -18.37 5.32 27.35
C GLU A 101 -19.60 4.47 27.64
N ILE A 102 -19.39 3.30 28.22
CA ILE A 102 -20.40 2.27 28.40
C ILE A 102 -20.58 1.93 29.86
N TYR A 103 -21.83 1.82 30.28
CA TYR A 103 -22.24 1.45 31.64
C TYR A 103 -23.05 0.15 31.63
N ALA A 104 -22.66 -0.81 32.48
CA ALA A 104 -23.36 -2.07 32.74
C ALA A 104 -23.37 -2.36 34.25
N GLY A 105 -24.42 -1.94 34.95
CA GLY A 105 -24.45 -1.98 36.43
C GLY A 105 -23.38 -1.10 37.06
N LYS A 106 -22.42 -1.74 37.76
CA LYS A 106 -21.28 -1.07 38.36
C LYS A 106 -20.04 -1.02 37.41
N ILE A 107 -20.14 -1.65 36.25
CA ILE A 107 -19.04 -1.66 35.30
C ILE A 107 -19.12 -0.38 34.48
N ARG A 108 -17.98 0.31 34.36
CA ARG A 108 -17.73 1.39 33.43
C ARG A 108 -16.56 0.99 32.55
N CYS A 109 -16.69 1.10 31.24
CA CYS A 109 -15.60 0.85 30.32
C CYS A 109 -15.67 1.81 29.12
N PHE A 110 -14.58 1.89 28.40
CA PHE A 110 -14.42 2.72 27.20
C PHE A 110 -14.28 1.85 25.98
N TYR A 111 -14.63 2.41 24.81
CA TYR A 111 -14.46 1.76 23.52
C TYR A 111 -13.96 2.78 22.49
N ASN A 112 -12.89 2.44 21.80
CA ASN A 112 -12.30 3.23 20.72
C ASN A 112 -11.72 2.28 19.65
N LYS A 113 -10.84 2.75 18.75
CA LYS A 113 -10.27 1.96 17.63
C LYS A 113 -9.58 0.65 18.05
N ILE A 114 -9.02 0.58 19.26
CA ILE A 114 -8.40 -0.65 19.77
C ILE A 114 -9.38 -1.58 20.50
N GLY A 115 -10.66 -1.20 20.60
CA GLY A 115 -11.71 -1.99 21.24
C GLY A 115 -12.01 -1.56 22.67
N VAL A 116 -12.48 -2.51 23.51
CA VAL A 116 -12.89 -2.24 24.89
C VAL A 116 -11.69 -2.14 25.82
N SER A 117 -11.71 -1.14 26.73
CA SER A 117 -10.67 -0.94 27.74
C SER A 117 -11.28 -0.42 29.05
N ARG A 118 -10.53 -0.58 30.17
CA ARG A 118 -10.87 0.04 31.46
C ARG A 118 -10.45 1.50 31.51
N ASP A 119 -9.29 1.79 30.93
CA ASP A 119 -8.67 3.11 30.90
C ASP A 119 -8.64 3.59 29.44
N ARG A 120 -9.08 4.83 29.21
CA ARG A 120 -9.06 5.43 27.89
C ARG A 120 -7.62 5.80 27.51
N LEU A 121 -7.21 5.39 26.32
CA LEU A 121 -6.03 5.89 25.63
C LEU A 121 -6.53 6.74 24.45
N ASP A 122 -6.47 8.04 24.61
CA ASP A 122 -7.07 9.03 23.70
C ASP A 122 -6.44 9.06 22.31
N VAL A 123 -5.20 8.59 22.17
CA VAL A 123 -4.50 8.43 20.89
C VAL A 123 -5.27 7.51 19.91
N TYR A 124 -6.11 6.63 20.44
CA TYR A 124 -6.92 5.68 19.67
C TYR A 124 -8.39 6.08 19.50
N ASP A 125 -8.75 7.32 19.80
CA ASP A 125 -10.12 7.79 19.58
C ASP A 125 -10.47 7.76 18.08
N PHE A 126 -11.75 7.49 17.78
CA PHE A 126 -12.29 7.59 16.44
C PHE A 126 -12.21 9.03 15.91
N THR A 127 -12.07 9.18 14.61
CA THR A 127 -11.95 10.51 13.97
C THR A 127 -12.69 10.55 12.65
N ILE A 128 -13.64 11.48 12.51
CA ILE A 128 -14.31 11.79 11.25
C ILE A 128 -13.75 13.13 10.76
N ALA A 129 -13.28 13.18 9.51
CA ALA A 129 -12.77 14.38 8.86
C ALA A 129 -13.76 14.82 7.75
N PRO A 130 -14.66 15.79 8.02
CA PRO A 130 -15.62 16.25 7.03
C PRO A 130 -14.94 16.87 5.81
N GLY A 131 -15.46 16.59 4.61
CA GLY A 131 -14.87 17.04 3.34
C GLY A 131 -13.67 16.21 2.85
N PHE A 132 -13.28 15.18 3.59
CA PHE A 132 -12.26 14.25 3.14
C PHE A 132 -12.88 13.05 2.42
N HIS A 133 -12.54 12.92 1.14
CA HIS A 133 -13.01 11.84 0.28
C HIS A 133 -11.83 11.15 -0.39
N THR A 134 -11.91 9.83 -0.46
CA THR A 134 -10.99 9.00 -1.25
C THR A 134 -11.69 8.51 -2.51
N PRO A 135 -10.96 8.32 -3.63
CA PRO A 135 -11.58 7.85 -4.87
C PRO A 135 -12.24 6.48 -4.66
N GLU A 136 -13.52 6.35 -5.04
CA GLU A 136 -14.27 5.10 -4.88
C GLU A 136 -13.63 3.93 -5.62
N TRP A 137 -13.06 4.19 -6.81
CA TRP A 137 -12.37 3.17 -7.59
C TRP A 137 -11.13 2.58 -6.89
N ALA A 138 -10.53 3.32 -5.95
CA ALA A 138 -9.31 2.90 -5.25
C ALA A 138 -9.61 2.02 -4.01
N LYS A 139 -10.85 2.06 -3.49
CA LYS A 139 -11.23 1.28 -2.30
C LYS A 139 -11.20 -0.21 -2.60
N GLY A 140 -10.26 -0.91 -1.98
CA GLY A 140 -10.04 -2.34 -2.20
C GLY A 140 -9.59 -2.70 -3.61
N ALA A 141 -9.11 -1.76 -4.42
CA ALA A 141 -8.65 -2.02 -5.78
C ALA A 141 -7.44 -2.94 -5.80
N VAL A 142 -7.43 -3.91 -6.70
CA VAL A 142 -6.26 -4.77 -6.92
C VAL A 142 -5.24 -4.00 -7.75
N MET A 143 -4.16 -3.59 -7.11
CA MET A 143 -3.09 -2.83 -7.74
C MET A 143 -1.96 -3.77 -8.19
N TYR A 144 -1.24 -3.36 -9.24
CA TYR A 144 -0.11 -4.10 -9.77
C TYR A 144 1.05 -3.15 -10.05
N GLN A 145 2.14 -3.31 -9.31
CA GLN A 145 3.34 -2.49 -9.44
C GLN A 145 4.25 -3.02 -10.54
N ILE A 146 4.63 -2.15 -11.48
CA ILE A 146 5.51 -2.48 -12.60
C ILE A 146 6.83 -1.73 -12.53
N PHE A 147 7.94 -2.48 -12.46
CA PHE A 147 9.27 -1.98 -12.75
C PHE A 147 9.55 -2.20 -14.25
N VAL A 148 9.41 -1.13 -15.04
CA VAL A 148 9.25 -1.21 -16.50
C VAL A 148 10.39 -1.93 -17.21
N ASP A 149 11.66 -1.62 -16.86
CA ASP A 149 12.85 -2.25 -17.49
C ASP A 149 12.86 -3.79 -17.34
N ARG A 150 12.13 -4.34 -16.36
CA ARG A 150 12.17 -5.76 -15.98
C ARG A 150 10.87 -6.51 -16.25
N PHE A 151 9.84 -5.83 -16.75
CA PHE A 151 8.53 -6.45 -16.92
C PHE A 151 8.39 -7.11 -18.30
N SER A 152 8.50 -6.35 -19.39
CA SER A 152 8.36 -6.88 -20.76
C SER A 152 9.00 -5.95 -21.77
N SER A 153 9.74 -6.49 -22.73
CA SER A 153 10.28 -5.76 -23.88
C SER A 153 9.31 -5.82 -25.06
N GLY A 154 9.01 -4.68 -25.66
CA GLY A 154 8.09 -4.58 -26.80
C GLY A 154 8.70 -3.87 -28.02
N ASP A 155 9.58 -2.90 -27.82
CA ASP A 155 10.28 -2.16 -28.86
C ASP A 155 11.79 -2.26 -28.64
N THR A 156 12.49 -2.96 -29.52
CA THR A 156 13.94 -3.17 -29.38
C THR A 156 14.79 -1.99 -29.85
N ASN A 157 14.16 -0.96 -30.46
CA ASN A 157 14.85 0.20 -31.00
C ASN A 157 15.06 1.32 -30.00
N ASN A 158 14.37 1.26 -28.85
CA ASN A 158 14.45 2.28 -27.80
C ASN A 158 15.38 1.91 -26.63
N THR A 159 15.89 0.69 -26.59
CA THR A 159 16.74 0.21 -25.47
C THR A 159 18.04 1.01 -25.37
N VAL A 160 18.47 1.32 -24.15
CA VAL A 160 19.78 1.91 -23.86
C VAL A 160 20.89 0.99 -24.38
N GLU A 161 21.88 1.57 -25.04
CA GLU A 161 23.00 0.84 -25.64
C GLU A 161 24.22 0.75 -24.69
N ASP A 162 25.16 -0.12 -25.04
CA ASP A 162 26.46 -0.16 -24.37
C ASP A 162 27.22 1.16 -24.58
N CYS A 163 27.80 1.70 -23.50
CA CYS A 163 28.56 2.95 -23.53
C CYS A 163 27.77 4.16 -24.05
N GLU A 164 26.45 4.16 -23.92
CA GLU A 164 25.64 5.30 -24.36
C GLU A 164 25.94 6.55 -23.53
N TYR A 165 26.23 6.37 -22.23
CA TYR A 165 26.73 7.40 -21.31
C TYR A 165 27.51 6.74 -20.15
N TYR A 166 28.14 7.58 -19.32
CA TYR A 166 28.87 7.17 -18.12
C TYR A 166 28.09 7.58 -16.87
N TYR A 167 27.88 6.66 -15.93
CA TYR A 167 27.10 6.93 -14.71
C TYR A 167 27.58 6.07 -13.54
N ILE A 168 27.76 6.67 -12.37
CA ILE A 168 28.21 6.00 -11.13
C ILE A 168 29.40 5.05 -11.39
N GLY A 169 30.47 5.61 -11.95
CA GLY A 169 31.74 4.92 -12.07
C GLY A 169 31.90 3.90 -13.21
N ASP A 170 30.90 3.74 -14.10
CA ASP A 170 30.99 2.87 -15.28
C ASP A 170 30.00 3.31 -16.38
N TYR A 171 30.05 2.66 -17.52
CA TYR A 171 29.19 2.91 -18.67
C TYR A 171 27.82 2.22 -18.53
N SER A 172 26.82 2.77 -19.23
CA SER A 172 25.54 2.07 -19.46
C SER A 172 25.79 0.73 -20.18
N ARG A 173 24.97 -0.27 -19.86
CA ARG A 173 25.10 -1.63 -20.38
C ARG A 173 23.75 -2.14 -20.86
N LYS A 174 23.71 -2.65 -22.08
CA LYS A 174 22.57 -3.41 -22.60
C LYS A 174 22.68 -4.87 -22.17
N VAL A 175 21.71 -5.37 -21.43
CA VAL A 175 21.62 -6.79 -21.08
C VAL A 175 20.88 -7.54 -22.18
N THR A 176 21.55 -8.49 -22.82
CA THR A 176 20.98 -9.28 -23.93
C THR A 176 20.31 -10.57 -23.44
N ASP A 177 20.73 -11.07 -22.27
CA ASP A 177 20.09 -12.21 -21.62
C ASP A 177 19.03 -11.73 -20.65
N TRP A 178 17.75 -11.87 -21.01
CA TRP A 178 16.61 -11.50 -20.19
C TRP A 178 16.60 -12.17 -18.81
N ARG A 179 17.21 -13.34 -18.69
CA ARG A 179 17.26 -14.14 -17.45
C ARG A 179 18.48 -13.87 -16.57
N LYS A 180 19.40 -13.03 -17.02
CA LYS A 180 20.56 -12.64 -16.20
C LYS A 180 20.06 -12.02 -14.90
N ASN A 181 20.64 -12.43 -13.76
CA ASN A 181 20.38 -11.78 -12.48
C ASN A 181 20.95 -10.34 -12.47
N PRO A 182 20.29 -9.37 -11.81
CA PRO A 182 20.77 -8.01 -11.67
C PRO A 182 22.14 -7.99 -10.97
N SER A 183 23.10 -7.21 -11.50
CA SER A 183 24.39 -7.03 -10.84
C SER A 183 24.25 -6.15 -9.61
N PHE A 184 25.17 -6.27 -8.64
CA PHE A 184 25.17 -5.50 -7.39
C PHE A 184 25.08 -3.97 -7.61
N MET A 185 25.81 -3.44 -8.61
CA MET A 185 25.72 -2.04 -9.05
C MET A 185 24.96 -1.91 -10.37
N GLY A 186 23.89 -2.66 -10.52
CA GLY A 186 23.15 -2.82 -11.77
C GLY A 186 22.24 -1.65 -12.15
N VAL A 187 22.37 -0.47 -11.54
CA VAL A 187 21.53 0.72 -11.83
C VAL A 187 21.64 1.19 -13.29
N ARG A 188 22.75 0.84 -13.97
CA ARG A 188 23.04 1.16 -15.39
C ARG A 188 22.94 -0.04 -16.33
N GLU A 189 22.41 -1.17 -15.86
CA GLU A 189 22.12 -2.35 -16.67
C GLU A 189 20.66 -2.32 -17.14
N PHE A 190 20.43 -2.33 -18.43
CA PHE A 190 19.12 -2.22 -19.05
C PHE A 190 18.74 -3.53 -19.75
N TYR A 191 17.62 -4.11 -19.33
CA TYR A 191 17.09 -5.35 -19.91
C TYR A 191 16.16 -5.07 -21.08
N GLY A 192 15.79 -3.80 -21.29
CA GLY A 192 15.00 -3.37 -22.43
C GLY A 192 13.51 -3.57 -22.27
N GLY A 193 13.02 -3.72 -21.06
CA GLY A 193 11.59 -3.57 -20.79
C GLY A 193 11.15 -2.14 -21.05
N ASP A 194 9.95 -1.97 -21.63
CA ASP A 194 9.44 -0.68 -22.06
C ASP A 194 7.90 -0.58 -22.00
N LEU A 195 7.35 0.58 -22.27
CA LEU A 195 5.90 0.81 -22.27
C LEU A 195 5.18 0.07 -23.41
N GLN A 196 5.86 -0.23 -24.52
CA GLN A 196 5.30 -1.09 -25.56
C GLN A 196 5.15 -2.53 -25.06
N GLY A 197 6.12 -3.02 -24.28
CA GLY A 197 6.04 -4.31 -23.60
C GLY A 197 4.89 -4.38 -22.62
N VAL A 198 4.65 -3.30 -21.85
CA VAL A 198 3.48 -3.19 -20.98
C VAL A 198 2.19 -3.22 -21.80
N MET A 199 2.11 -2.43 -22.89
CA MET A 199 0.96 -2.42 -23.80
C MET A 199 0.63 -3.83 -24.29
N ASN A 200 1.64 -4.60 -24.68
CA ASN A 200 1.50 -5.97 -25.18
C ASN A 200 1.04 -6.97 -24.12
N LYS A 201 1.13 -6.62 -22.83
CA LYS A 201 0.77 -7.46 -21.68
C LYS A 201 -0.51 -7.02 -20.95
N LEU A 202 -1.23 -6.04 -21.47
CA LEU A 202 -2.48 -5.57 -20.86
C LEU A 202 -3.55 -6.65 -20.77
N ASP A 203 -3.61 -7.56 -21.75
CA ASP A 203 -4.55 -8.69 -21.71
C ASP A 203 -4.22 -9.65 -20.56
N TYR A 204 -2.93 -9.89 -20.27
CA TYR A 204 -2.48 -10.67 -19.11
C TYR A 204 -2.90 -10.00 -17.81
N LEU A 205 -2.68 -8.69 -17.66
CA LEU A 205 -3.04 -7.95 -16.44
C LEU A 205 -4.56 -7.93 -16.21
N GLN A 206 -5.33 -7.76 -17.29
CA GLN A 206 -6.79 -7.83 -17.24
C GLN A 206 -7.28 -9.24 -16.85
N ASP A 207 -6.70 -10.29 -17.42
CA ASP A 207 -7.03 -11.69 -17.11
C ASP A 207 -6.61 -12.10 -15.68
N LEU A 208 -5.52 -11.52 -15.17
CA LEU A 208 -5.13 -11.65 -13.75
C LEU A 208 -6.16 -11.00 -12.81
N GLY A 209 -6.87 -9.98 -13.29
CA GLY A 209 -7.88 -9.25 -12.54
C GLY A 209 -7.36 -7.93 -11.92
N VAL A 210 -6.33 -7.34 -12.51
CA VAL A 210 -5.78 -6.04 -12.07
C VAL A 210 -6.79 -4.92 -12.32
N ASP A 211 -6.93 -4.01 -11.34
CA ASP A 211 -7.72 -2.79 -11.45
C ASP A 211 -6.86 -1.55 -11.68
N VAL A 212 -5.63 -1.57 -11.19
CA VAL A 212 -4.74 -0.40 -11.20
C VAL A 212 -3.32 -0.82 -11.53
N ILE A 213 -2.70 -0.12 -12.48
CA ILE A 213 -1.27 -0.24 -12.77
C ILE A 213 -0.54 0.91 -12.08
N TYR A 214 0.36 0.59 -11.15
CA TYR A 214 1.29 1.55 -10.58
C TYR A 214 2.66 1.37 -11.26
N PHE A 215 3.11 2.39 -11.94
CA PHE A 215 4.45 2.43 -12.54
C PHE A 215 5.48 2.97 -11.56
N ASN A 216 6.58 2.25 -11.33
CA ASN A 216 7.81 2.89 -10.88
C ASN A 216 8.19 4.01 -11.84
N PRO A 217 9.07 4.97 -11.47
CA PRO A 217 9.30 6.17 -12.28
C PRO A 217 9.55 5.86 -13.77
N ILE A 218 8.94 6.64 -14.66
CA ILE A 218 9.03 6.49 -16.11
C ILE A 218 9.46 7.76 -16.86
N PHE A 219 9.75 8.82 -16.10
CA PHE A 219 10.26 10.06 -16.68
C PHE A 219 11.72 9.90 -17.13
N VAL A 220 12.19 10.83 -17.97
CA VAL A 220 13.58 10.82 -18.47
C VAL A 220 14.55 10.71 -17.29
N SER A 221 15.41 9.70 -17.28
CA SER A 221 16.36 9.41 -16.20
C SER A 221 17.49 8.48 -16.68
N PRO A 222 18.72 8.63 -16.16
CA PRO A 222 19.85 7.83 -16.59
C PRO A 222 19.90 6.42 -16.00
N SER A 223 19.22 6.15 -14.86
CA SER A 223 19.21 4.81 -14.29
C SER A 223 18.02 3.97 -14.78
N ASN A 224 18.10 2.66 -14.57
CA ASN A 224 16.97 1.76 -14.85
C ASN A 224 15.83 1.88 -13.85
N HIS A 225 16.10 2.33 -12.62
CA HIS A 225 15.07 2.56 -11.59
C HIS A 225 14.38 3.93 -11.74
N LYS A 226 15.03 4.88 -12.37
CA LYS A 226 14.55 6.23 -12.71
C LYS A 226 14.12 7.12 -11.53
N TYR A 227 14.62 6.86 -10.31
CA TYR A 227 14.46 7.76 -9.16
C TYR A 227 15.40 8.98 -9.22
N ASP A 228 16.24 9.08 -10.24
CA ASP A 228 17.15 10.17 -10.55
C ASP A 228 16.63 10.97 -11.75
N ILE A 229 15.44 11.58 -11.59
CA ILE A 229 14.70 12.24 -12.67
C ILE A 229 15.56 13.32 -13.35
N GLN A 230 15.63 13.24 -14.67
CA GLN A 230 16.32 14.19 -15.54
C GLN A 230 15.37 15.26 -16.11
N ASP A 231 14.14 14.87 -16.45
CA ASP A 231 13.10 15.78 -16.94
C ASP A 231 11.70 15.29 -16.53
N TYR A 232 10.99 16.09 -15.73
CA TYR A 232 9.64 15.78 -15.23
C TYR A 232 8.53 15.98 -16.28
N ASP A 233 8.85 16.65 -17.38
CA ASP A 233 7.87 17.00 -18.42
C ASP A 233 7.62 15.89 -19.43
N TYR A 234 8.52 14.89 -19.48
CA TYR A 234 8.52 13.90 -20.56
C TYR A 234 8.77 12.48 -20.05
N ILE A 235 8.06 11.56 -20.69
CA ILE A 235 8.36 10.12 -20.59
C ILE A 235 9.72 9.85 -21.23
N ASP A 236 10.51 9.00 -20.58
CA ASP A 236 11.82 8.62 -21.11
C ASP A 236 11.69 7.97 -22.50
N PRO A 237 12.38 8.49 -23.54
CA PRO A 237 12.36 7.89 -24.86
C PRO A 237 12.82 6.44 -24.90
N HIS A 238 13.67 6.00 -23.95
CA HIS A 238 14.08 4.61 -23.83
C HIS A 238 12.95 3.69 -23.31
N TYR A 239 11.91 4.25 -22.70
CA TYR A 239 10.68 3.54 -22.37
C TYR A 239 9.55 3.84 -23.37
N GLY A 240 9.63 4.98 -24.05
CA GLY A 240 8.65 5.47 -25.01
C GLY A 240 9.04 5.20 -26.46
N LYS A 241 9.27 6.28 -27.22
CA LYS A 241 9.56 6.22 -28.66
C LYS A 241 10.78 7.06 -29.02
N ILE A 242 11.75 6.46 -29.69
CA ILE A 242 12.88 7.15 -30.33
C ILE A 242 12.57 7.23 -31.85
N VAL A 243 12.15 8.40 -32.29
CA VAL A 243 11.80 8.67 -33.72
C VAL A 243 12.90 9.40 -34.44
N SER A 244 13.83 10.02 -33.71
CA SER A 244 15.01 10.72 -34.21
C SER A 244 16.23 10.17 -33.48
N ASP A 245 16.97 9.29 -34.12
CA ASP A 245 18.19 8.68 -33.58
C ASP A 245 19.43 9.16 -34.31
N GLY A 246 20.58 9.05 -33.66
CA GLY A 246 21.85 9.47 -34.24
C GLY A 246 22.89 9.79 -33.19
N GLY A 247 24.05 10.25 -33.62
CA GLY A 247 25.19 10.43 -32.72
C GLY A 247 25.94 9.11 -32.44
N GLU A 248 26.92 9.18 -31.56
CA GLU A 248 27.79 8.06 -31.23
C GLU A 248 27.76 7.82 -29.71
N THR A 249 27.98 6.59 -29.32
CA THR A 249 28.25 6.20 -27.91
C THR A 249 29.63 6.65 -27.47
N LEU A 250 29.88 6.71 -26.17
CA LEU A 250 31.18 7.07 -25.62
C LEU A 250 32.24 6.03 -26.04
N LYS A 251 33.43 6.51 -26.34
CA LYS A 251 34.61 5.66 -26.60
C LYS A 251 35.15 5.11 -25.29
N ASP A 252 35.81 3.97 -25.39
CA ASP A 252 36.48 3.38 -24.23
C ASP A 252 37.47 4.38 -23.58
N GLY A 253 37.33 4.57 -22.26
CA GLY A 253 38.10 5.53 -21.47
C GLY A 253 37.54 6.97 -21.48
N ASP A 254 36.52 7.30 -22.27
CA ASP A 254 35.86 8.61 -22.27
C ASP A 254 34.72 8.60 -21.24
N THR A 255 34.88 9.35 -20.17
CA THR A 255 33.88 9.45 -19.06
C THR A 255 33.12 10.78 -19.06
N ILE A 256 33.26 11.57 -20.12
CA ILE A 256 32.66 12.91 -20.26
C ILE A 256 31.32 12.81 -20.98
N ASN A 257 30.22 12.96 -20.28
CA ASN A 257 28.89 12.82 -20.83
C ASN A 257 28.53 13.91 -21.86
N ALA A 258 29.18 15.06 -21.86
CA ALA A 258 29.07 16.04 -22.94
C ALA A 258 29.44 15.48 -24.33
N HIS A 259 30.22 14.40 -24.38
CA HIS A 259 30.57 13.68 -25.61
C HIS A 259 29.57 12.56 -25.99
N ALA A 260 28.63 12.23 -25.11
CA ALA A 260 27.65 11.18 -25.30
C ALA A 260 26.56 11.61 -26.31
N SER A 261 26.96 11.91 -27.55
CA SER A 261 26.09 12.55 -28.53
C SER A 261 24.84 11.73 -28.87
N LYS A 262 24.92 10.41 -28.78
CA LYS A 262 23.75 9.53 -28.99
C LYS A 262 22.74 9.68 -27.83
N TYR A 263 23.18 9.62 -26.60
CA TYR A 263 22.33 9.81 -25.43
C TYR A 263 21.68 11.20 -25.45
N ILE A 264 22.52 12.24 -25.62
CA ILE A 264 22.05 13.62 -25.74
C ILE A 264 20.94 13.73 -26.79
N LYS A 265 21.16 13.22 -27.99
CA LYS A 265 20.19 13.23 -29.08
C LYS A 265 18.88 12.56 -28.66
N ARG A 266 18.96 11.39 -28.04
CA ARG A 266 17.78 10.59 -27.65
C ARG A 266 16.93 11.31 -26.59
N VAL A 267 17.56 11.94 -25.59
CA VAL A 267 16.87 12.50 -24.42
C VAL A 267 16.62 14.00 -24.47
N THR A 268 17.16 14.73 -25.46
CA THR A 268 16.96 16.18 -25.61
C THR A 268 16.20 16.56 -26.89
N ASP A 269 16.16 15.69 -27.91
CA ASP A 269 15.40 15.95 -29.12
C ASP A 269 13.89 15.92 -28.84
N LYS A 270 13.25 17.08 -29.07
CA LYS A 270 11.82 17.24 -28.79
C LYS A 270 10.94 16.27 -29.54
N ALA A 271 11.34 15.82 -30.75
CA ALA A 271 10.58 14.83 -31.50
C ALA A 271 10.47 13.49 -30.73
N ASN A 272 11.56 13.07 -30.06
CA ASN A 272 11.56 11.87 -29.22
C ASN A 272 10.70 12.06 -27.95
N LEU A 273 10.90 13.19 -27.28
CA LEU A 273 10.20 13.52 -26.06
C LEU A 273 8.67 13.61 -26.25
N GLU A 274 8.23 14.33 -27.29
CA GLU A 274 6.82 14.48 -27.63
C GLU A 274 6.19 13.17 -28.15
N SER A 275 6.93 12.38 -28.93
CA SER A 275 6.46 11.07 -29.37
C SER A 275 6.29 10.10 -28.22
N SER A 276 7.18 10.16 -27.21
CA SER A 276 7.08 9.33 -26.01
C SER A 276 5.87 9.73 -25.16
N ASN A 277 5.62 11.03 -24.98
CA ASN A 277 4.41 11.52 -24.31
C ASN A 277 3.14 11.11 -25.07
N THR A 278 3.14 11.24 -26.39
CA THR A 278 1.99 10.82 -27.23
C THR A 278 1.72 9.33 -27.10
N PHE A 279 2.77 8.51 -27.11
CA PHE A 279 2.63 7.07 -26.92
C PHE A 279 2.11 6.73 -25.51
N PHE A 280 2.57 7.43 -24.49
CA PHE A 280 2.06 7.25 -23.13
C PHE A 280 0.57 7.58 -23.02
N VAL A 281 0.11 8.66 -23.66
CA VAL A 281 -1.34 8.97 -23.74
C VAL A 281 -2.11 7.79 -24.34
N GLN A 282 -1.62 7.20 -25.44
CA GLN A 282 -2.25 6.03 -26.05
C GLN A 282 -2.27 4.82 -25.12
N LEU A 283 -1.21 4.61 -24.33
CA LEU A 283 -1.14 3.54 -23.35
C LEU A 283 -2.19 3.77 -22.23
N VAL A 284 -2.30 4.97 -21.69
CA VAL A 284 -3.29 5.31 -20.65
C VAL A 284 -4.72 5.13 -21.18
N GLU A 285 -5.00 5.60 -22.41
CA GLU A 285 -6.30 5.39 -23.06
C GLU A 285 -6.64 3.90 -23.21
N GLU A 286 -5.66 3.08 -23.58
CA GLU A 286 -5.86 1.64 -23.73
C GLU A 286 -6.04 0.92 -22.39
N ILE A 287 -5.34 1.36 -21.32
CA ILE A 287 -5.54 0.89 -19.95
C ILE A 287 -6.96 1.25 -19.49
N HIS A 288 -7.37 2.50 -19.67
CA HIS A 288 -8.72 2.97 -19.32
C HIS A 288 -9.82 2.23 -20.09
N ARG A 289 -9.60 1.95 -21.39
CA ARG A 289 -10.55 1.18 -22.22
C ARG A 289 -10.81 -0.22 -21.66
N ARG A 290 -9.84 -0.80 -20.95
CA ARG A 290 -9.97 -2.08 -20.25
C ARG A 290 -10.59 -1.94 -18.84
N GLY A 291 -10.94 -0.73 -18.42
CA GLY A 291 -11.48 -0.44 -17.09
C GLY A 291 -10.43 -0.37 -15.99
N MET A 292 -9.14 -0.40 -16.32
CA MET A 292 -8.04 -0.25 -15.37
C MET A 292 -7.64 1.21 -15.20
N LYS A 293 -6.89 1.51 -14.13
CA LYS A 293 -6.40 2.83 -13.72
C LYS A 293 -4.88 2.89 -13.75
N VAL A 294 -4.33 4.11 -13.69
CA VAL A 294 -2.87 4.36 -13.75
C VAL A 294 -2.43 5.28 -12.62
N ILE A 295 -1.41 4.87 -11.88
CA ILE A 295 -0.70 5.69 -10.88
C ILE A 295 0.74 5.88 -11.33
N LEU A 296 1.22 7.13 -11.30
CA LEU A 296 2.62 7.48 -11.57
C LEU A 296 3.40 7.67 -10.27
N ASP A 297 4.71 7.47 -10.36
CA ASP A 297 5.66 7.74 -9.27
C ASP A 297 6.19 9.18 -9.35
N GLY A 298 5.94 9.97 -8.32
CA GLY A 298 6.36 11.37 -8.19
C GLY A 298 7.59 11.51 -7.30
N VAL A 299 8.76 11.62 -7.89
CA VAL A 299 10.03 11.81 -7.19
C VAL A 299 10.31 13.30 -7.05
N PHE A 300 9.72 13.94 -6.04
CA PHE A 300 9.76 15.39 -5.89
C PHE A 300 10.70 15.91 -4.80
N ASN A 301 11.25 15.02 -3.98
CA ASN A 301 12.22 15.39 -2.94
C ASN A 301 13.60 15.77 -3.51
N HIS A 302 14.01 15.11 -4.57
CA HIS A 302 15.31 15.28 -5.23
C HIS A 302 15.16 15.04 -6.74
N CYS A 303 16.19 15.36 -7.50
CA CYS A 303 16.28 15.00 -8.91
C CYS A 303 17.61 14.27 -9.19
N GLY A 304 17.89 13.90 -10.44
CA GLY A 304 19.17 13.33 -10.84
C GLY A 304 20.24 14.39 -11.12
N SER A 305 21.51 14.01 -11.10
CA SER A 305 22.63 14.88 -11.52
C SER A 305 22.59 15.24 -13.02
N PHE A 306 21.91 14.41 -13.82
CA PHE A 306 21.63 14.66 -15.25
C PHE A 306 20.47 15.64 -15.48
N ASN A 307 19.73 16.00 -14.44
CA ASN A 307 18.53 16.85 -14.59
C ASN A 307 18.86 18.19 -15.26
N LYS A 308 18.02 18.62 -16.20
CA LYS A 308 18.17 19.86 -16.95
C LYS A 308 18.34 21.12 -16.11
N TRP A 309 17.85 21.12 -14.85
CA TRP A 309 18.01 22.25 -13.94
C TRP A 309 19.40 22.26 -13.26
N MET A 310 19.98 21.09 -13.03
CA MET A 310 21.34 20.94 -12.46
C MET A 310 22.39 20.91 -13.57
N ASP A 311 22.21 20.03 -14.54
CA ASP A 311 23.10 19.76 -15.68
C ASP A 311 24.57 19.53 -15.27
N ARG A 312 24.77 18.75 -14.19
CA ARG A 312 26.11 18.37 -13.74
C ARG A 312 26.89 17.61 -14.83
N GLU A 313 26.19 16.82 -15.59
CA GLU A 313 26.75 15.95 -16.63
C GLU A 313 26.88 16.66 -17.98
N GLN A 314 26.52 17.94 -18.08
CA GLN A 314 26.67 18.81 -19.26
C GLN A 314 25.94 18.23 -20.49
N ILE A 315 24.76 17.66 -20.27
CA ILE A 315 23.90 17.09 -21.31
C ILE A 315 23.17 18.22 -22.07
N TYR A 316 22.81 19.30 -21.39
CA TYR A 316 21.96 20.38 -21.89
C TYR A 316 22.71 21.67 -22.24
N GLU A 317 23.94 21.87 -21.74
CA GLU A 317 24.70 23.13 -21.82
C GLU A 317 24.78 23.71 -23.23
N ASN A 318 24.87 22.85 -24.26
CA ASN A 318 25.03 23.27 -25.65
C ASN A 318 23.83 22.89 -26.52
N GLN A 319 22.65 22.58 -25.93
CA GLN A 319 21.47 22.18 -26.66
C GLN A 319 20.53 23.36 -26.88
N GLU A 320 20.05 23.53 -28.13
CA GLU A 320 19.10 24.60 -28.47
C GLU A 320 17.78 24.43 -27.69
N GLY A 321 17.31 25.52 -27.09
CA GLY A 321 16.06 25.57 -26.34
C GLY A 321 16.18 25.13 -24.89
N TYR A 322 17.39 24.95 -24.38
CA TYR A 322 17.66 24.72 -22.96
C TYR A 322 18.51 25.84 -22.36
N GLU A 323 18.18 26.19 -21.09
CA GLU A 323 18.95 27.17 -20.33
C GLU A 323 20.11 26.47 -19.61
N PRO A 324 21.21 27.18 -19.28
CA PRO A 324 22.32 26.59 -18.53
C PRO A 324 21.89 26.12 -17.16
N GLY A 325 22.28 24.91 -16.79
CA GLY A 325 22.01 24.33 -15.48
C GLY A 325 22.68 25.05 -14.31
N ALA A 326 22.17 24.85 -13.10
CA ALA A 326 22.68 25.48 -11.88
C ALA A 326 24.11 25.07 -11.53
N TYR A 327 24.55 23.87 -11.92
CA TYR A 327 25.95 23.44 -11.79
C TYR A 327 26.87 24.24 -12.70
N VAL A 328 26.42 24.50 -13.94
CA VAL A 328 27.21 25.14 -15.00
C VAL A 328 27.49 26.61 -14.68
N SER A 329 26.47 27.37 -14.27
CA SER A 329 26.56 28.81 -14.11
C SER A 329 25.85 29.35 -12.86
N ALA A 330 26.48 30.34 -12.21
CA ALA A 330 25.86 31.10 -11.11
C ALA A 330 24.64 31.92 -11.58
N ASP A 331 24.58 32.29 -12.87
CA ASP A 331 23.52 33.06 -13.48
C ASP A 331 22.37 32.16 -14.02
N SER A 332 22.41 30.85 -13.77
CA SER A 332 21.36 29.90 -14.16
C SER A 332 20.02 30.32 -13.60
N PRO A 333 18.93 30.27 -14.41
CA PRO A 333 17.57 30.51 -13.92
C PRO A 333 17.09 29.45 -12.92
N TYR A 334 17.84 28.36 -12.75
CA TYR A 334 17.59 27.26 -11.83
C TYR A 334 18.49 27.30 -10.57
N ARG A 335 19.32 28.38 -10.41
CA ARG A 335 20.25 28.50 -9.26
C ARG A 335 19.56 28.32 -7.91
N SER A 336 18.35 28.87 -7.75
CA SER A 336 17.58 28.79 -6.51
C SER A 336 16.91 27.44 -6.26
N PHE A 337 16.91 26.53 -7.25
CA PHE A 337 16.32 25.19 -7.10
C PHE A 337 17.14 24.28 -6.19
N PHE A 338 18.40 24.66 -5.96
CA PHE A 338 19.38 23.90 -5.19
C PHE A 338 20.07 24.77 -4.16
N LYS A 339 20.48 24.16 -3.06
CA LYS A 339 21.29 24.84 -2.06
C LYS A 339 22.76 24.57 -2.33
N PHE A 340 23.50 25.63 -2.69
CA PHE A 340 24.94 25.58 -2.87
C PHE A 340 25.65 26.12 -1.63
N ASN A 341 26.73 25.45 -1.25
CA ASN A 341 27.49 25.74 -0.03
C ASN A 341 28.76 26.56 -0.29
N ASN A 342 29.10 26.86 -1.56
CA ASN A 342 30.26 27.65 -1.95
C ASN A 342 29.97 28.44 -3.22
N ASP A 343 29.72 29.74 -3.08
CA ASP A 343 29.42 30.65 -4.20
C ASP A 343 30.66 31.05 -5.03
N GLN A 344 31.86 30.67 -4.61
CA GLN A 344 33.10 30.96 -5.34
C GLN A 344 33.53 29.82 -6.27
N ALA A 345 32.77 28.72 -6.31
CA ALA A 345 33.17 27.52 -7.05
C ALA A 345 32.66 27.49 -8.52
N TRP A 346 31.89 28.47 -8.97
CA TRP A 346 31.50 28.58 -10.37
C TRP A 346 32.65 29.04 -11.28
N PRO A 347 32.60 28.60 -12.55
CA PRO A 347 31.65 27.69 -13.20
C PRO A 347 31.83 26.24 -12.78
N TYR A 348 30.80 25.42 -13.01
CA TYR A 348 30.78 23.97 -12.69
C TYR A 348 30.91 23.70 -11.18
N ASN A 349 29.97 24.22 -10.41
CA ASN A 349 30.00 24.18 -8.95
C ASN A 349 29.52 22.83 -8.38
N PRO A 350 30.40 21.98 -7.81
CA PRO A 350 30.03 20.69 -7.25
C PRO A 350 29.53 20.77 -5.78
N ASN A 351 29.49 21.96 -5.17
CA ASN A 351 29.22 22.12 -3.74
C ASN A 351 27.74 22.38 -3.47
N TYR A 352 26.88 21.44 -3.85
CA TYR A 352 25.44 21.47 -3.58
C TYR A 352 25.02 20.38 -2.61
N ASP A 353 23.87 20.54 -1.97
CA ASP A 353 23.31 19.53 -1.09
C ASP A 353 22.70 18.38 -1.90
N GLY A 354 23.14 17.15 -1.63
CA GLY A 354 22.55 15.93 -2.14
C GLY A 354 21.66 15.27 -1.07
N TRP A 355 20.60 14.58 -1.50
CA TRP A 355 19.79 13.77 -0.60
C TRP A 355 20.65 12.67 0.02
N TRP A 356 20.66 12.61 1.37
CA TRP A 356 21.56 11.76 2.16
C TRP A 356 23.06 11.88 1.78
N GLY A 357 23.45 13.03 1.22
CA GLY A 357 24.82 13.30 0.80
C GLY A 357 25.21 12.70 -0.56
N HIS A 358 24.28 12.11 -1.29
CA HIS A 358 24.51 11.59 -2.64
C HIS A 358 24.56 12.73 -3.66
N ASP A 359 25.71 12.94 -4.27
CA ASP A 359 25.92 13.97 -5.29
C ASP A 359 25.19 13.67 -6.63
N THR A 360 24.81 12.41 -6.84
CA THR A 360 23.98 11.99 -7.99
C THR A 360 22.49 12.27 -7.80
N LEU A 361 22.07 12.63 -6.56
CA LEU A 361 20.69 12.92 -6.18
C LEU A 361 20.58 14.34 -5.55
N PRO A 362 20.74 15.42 -6.35
CA PRO A 362 20.63 16.79 -5.87
C PRO A 362 19.31 17.02 -5.14
N LYS A 363 19.38 17.52 -3.88
CA LYS A 363 18.23 17.84 -3.06
C LYS A 363 17.56 19.11 -3.57
N LEU A 364 16.24 19.07 -3.80
CA LEU A 364 15.48 20.22 -4.26
C LEU A 364 15.17 21.19 -3.10
N CYS A 365 15.43 22.48 -3.32
CA CYS A 365 15.34 23.54 -2.32
C CYS A 365 14.10 24.43 -2.55
N TYR A 366 12.95 23.96 -2.10
CA TYR A 366 11.65 24.61 -2.30
C TYR A 366 11.51 25.92 -1.54
N GLU A 367 11.98 25.99 -0.28
CA GLU A 367 11.83 27.16 0.61
C GLU A 367 12.50 28.41 0.06
N GLN A 368 13.52 28.24 -0.79
CA GLN A 368 14.24 29.35 -1.41
C GLN A 368 13.80 29.62 -2.85
N SER A 369 12.89 28.83 -3.40
CA SER A 369 12.51 28.92 -4.81
C SER A 369 11.00 28.76 -5.04
N PRO A 370 10.24 29.85 -4.98
CA PRO A 370 8.84 29.84 -5.40
C PRO A 370 8.66 29.31 -6.84
N LYS A 371 9.62 29.55 -7.72
CA LYS A 371 9.60 29.04 -9.10
C LYS A 371 9.64 27.51 -9.15
N LEU A 372 10.46 26.87 -8.32
CA LEU A 372 10.50 25.42 -8.20
C LEU A 372 9.19 24.87 -7.62
N HIS A 373 8.72 25.50 -6.54
CA HIS A 373 7.46 25.17 -5.89
C HIS A 373 6.31 25.14 -6.91
N ASP A 374 6.10 26.24 -7.62
CA ASP A 374 5.03 26.36 -8.61
C ASP A 374 5.20 25.36 -9.75
N TYR A 375 6.45 25.13 -10.19
CA TYR A 375 6.75 24.18 -11.26
C TYR A 375 6.31 22.75 -10.89
N ILE A 376 6.64 22.29 -9.70
CA ILE A 376 6.28 20.93 -9.26
C ILE A 376 4.76 20.81 -9.02
N LEU A 377 4.10 21.84 -8.53
CA LEU A 377 2.63 21.83 -8.46
C LEU A 377 1.99 21.70 -9.86
N GLU A 378 2.52 22.41 -10.86
CA GLU A 378 2.05 22.27 -12.24
C GLU A 378 2.36 20.88 -12.83
N ILE A 379 3.48 20.23 -12.48
CA ILE A 379 3.76 18.84 -12.84
C ILE A 379 2.72 17.92 -12.20
N GLY A 380 2.43 18.09 -10.92
CA GLY A 380 1.39 17.32 -10.21
C GLY A 380 0.03 17.40 -10.90
N LYS A 381 -0.35 18.60 -11.34
CA LYS A 381 -1.59 18.87 -12.06
C LYS A 381 -1.57 18.35 -13.50
N LYS A 382 -0.46 18.57 -14.24
CA LYS A 382 -0.31 18.24 -15.65
C LYS A 382 -0.66 16.78 -15.95
N TRP A 383 -0.05 15.84 -15.24
CA TRP A 383 -0.17 14.42 -15.53
C TRP A 383 -1.55 13.85 -15.18
N VAL A 384 -2.28 14.43 -14.23
CA VAL A 384 -3.66 14.03 -13.90
C VAL A 384 -4.71 14.72 -14.77
N SER A 385 -4.27 15.64 -15.65
CA SER A 385 -5.13 16.42 -16.57
C SER A 385 -5.04 15.89 -17.99
N PRO A 386 -6.01 16.24 -18.87
CA PRO A 386 -5.89 15.97 -20.30
C PRO A 386 -4.61 16.59 -20.91
N PRO A 387 -3.91 15.89 -21.83
CA PRO A 387 -4.32 14.63 -22.47
C PRO A 387 -3.90 13.37 -21.70
N PHE A 388 -3.08 13.48 -20.63
CA PHE A 388 -2.47 12.35 -19.94
C PHE A 388 -3.48 11.56 -19.11
N ASN A 389 -4.33 12.24 -18.34
CA ASN A 389 -5.43 11.67 -17.55
C ASN A 389 -5.03 10.49 -16.63
N VAL A 390 -3.83 10.52 -16.02
CA VAL A 390 -3.49 9.49 -15.04
C VAL A 390 -4.36 9.64 -13.80
N ASP A 391 -4.58 8.54 -13.08
CA ASP A 391 -5.55 8.46 -11.98
C ASP A 391 -4.94 8.76 -10.62
N GLY A 392 -3.66 9.10 -10.55
CA GLY A 392 -3.04 9.53 -9.31
C GLY A 392 -1.52 9.44 -9.25
N TRP A 393 -1.02 9.76 -8.06
CA TRP A 393 0.39 9.81 -7.73
C TRP A 393 0.74 8.89 -6.57
N ARG A 394 1.82 8.14 -6.70
CA ARG A 394 2.63 7.66 -5.57
C ARG A 394 3.77 8.65 -5.37
N LEU A 395 3.99 9.08 -4.16
CA LEU A 395 4.98 10.11 -3.83
C LEU A 395 6.18 9.47 -3.13
N ASP A 396 7.32 9.54 -3.80
CA ASP A 396 8.60 9.01 -3.32
C ASP A 396 9.11 9.82 -2.13
N VAL A 397 9.53 9.14 -1.05
CA VAL A 397 10.08 9.73 0.19
C VAL A 397 9.38 11.03 0.60
N ALA A 398 8.06 11.03 0.57
CA ALA A 398 7.23 12.23 0.65
C ALA A 398 7.47 13.07 1.92
N ALA A 399 7.80 12.42 3.05
CA ALA A 399 8.10 13.10 4.30
C ALA A 399 9.42 13.88 4.29
N ASP A 400 10.33 13.57 3.36
CA ASP A 400 11.64 14.21 3.26
C ASP A 400 11.62 15.49 2.40
N LEU A 401 10.51 15.78 1.69
CA LEU A 401 10.43 16.95 0.82
C LEU A 401 10.57 18.24 1.61
N GLY A 402 11.40 19.16 1.10
CA GLY A 402 11.75 20.41 1.77
C GLY A 402 12.84 20.22 2.84
N PHE A 403 13.06 21.25 3.65
CA PHE A 403 14.06 21.27 4.73
C PHE A 403 13.42 21.47 6.11
N SER A 404 12.11 21.76 6.18
CA SER A 404 11.35 21.86 7.43
C SER A 404 10.04 21.10 7.38
N ASN A 405 9.60 20.60 8.53
CA ASN A 405 8.32 19.91 8.65
C ASN A 405 7.15 20.82 8.30
N GLU A 406 7.20 22.08 8.71
CA GLU A 406 6.17 23.09 8.45
C GLU A 406 6.00 23.29 6.94
N TYR A 407 7.11 23.40 6.21
CA TYR A 407 7.06 23.53 4.75
C TYR A 407 6.55 22.24 4.09
N ASN A 408 7.00 21.08 4.54
CA ASN A 408 6.56 19.78 4.03
C ASN A 408 5.02 19.66 4.08
N HIS A 409 4.43 19.90 5.26
CA HIS A 409 2.98 19.87 5.43
C HIS A 409 2.26 20.92 4.56
N GLN A 410 2.79 22.15 4.48
CA GLN A 410 2.21 23.19 3.63
C GLN A 410 2.22 22.76 2.16
N PHE A 411 3.36 22.27 1.67
CA PHE A 411 3.51 21.81 0.28
C PHE A 411 2.50 20.71 -0.08
N TRP A 412 2.33 19.70 0.77
CA TRP A 412 1.42 18.60 0.48
C TRP A 412 -0.06 19.01 0.50
N LYS A 413 -0.43 19.99 1.32
CA LYS A 413 -1.77 20.61 1.27
C LYS A 413 -2.01 21.32 -0.06
N GLU A 414 -1.05 22.09 -0.52
CA GLU A 414 -1.13 22.80 -1.80
C GLU A 414 -1.10 21.83 -2.98
N PHE A 415 -0.25 20.78 -2.92
CA PHE A 415 -0.21 19.72 -3.91
C PHE A 415 -1.56 18.99 -4.01
N ARG A 416 -2.14 18.59 -2.86
CA ARG A 416 -3.49 18.00 -2.83
C ARG A 416 -4.50 18.92 -3.51
N LYS A 417 -4.49 20.18 -3.16
CA LYS A 417 -5.43 21.16 -3.70
C LYS A 417 -5.36 21.20 -5.22
N VAL A 418 -4.18 21.40 -5.81
CA VAL A 418 -4.04 21.52 -7.28
C VAL A 418 -4.36 20.21 -8.00
N VAL A 419 -4.00 19.06 -7.42
CA VAL A 419 -4.30 17.74 -8.01
C VAL A 419 -5.81 17.47 -7.96
N LYS A 420 -6.47 17.69 -6.82
CA LYS A 420 -7.91 17.43 -6.68
C LYS A 420 -8.77 18.44 -7.44
N GLU A 421 -8.32 19.67 -7.62
CA GLU A 421 -8.98 20.65 -8.51
C GLU A 421 -8.89 20.23 -9.98
N ALA A 422 -7.78 19.62 -10.39
CA ALA A 422 -7.60 19.12 -11.77
C ALA A 422 -8.35 17.80 -12.00
N ASN A 423 -8.28 16.87 -11.04
CA ASN A 423 -8.95 15.58 -11.07
C ASN A 423 -9.39 15.18 -9.65
N PRO A 424 -10.66 15.41 -9.27
CA PRO A 424 -11.16 15.05 -7.94
C PRO A 424 -11.04 13.56 -7.60
N ASN A 425 -10.97 12.70 -8.61
CA ASN A 425 -10.84 11.26 -8.48
C ASN A 425 -9.40 10.76 -8.54
N ALA A 426 -8.38 11.64 -8.59
CA ALA A 426 -7.00 11.24 -8.51
C ALA A 426 -6.63 10.84 -7.07
N ILE A 427 -5.95 9.70 -6.89
CA ILE A 427 -5.40 9.29 -5.60
C ILE A 427 -4.05 9.96 -5.34
N ILE A 428 -3.79 10.30 -4.08
CA ILE A 428 -2.49 10.77 -3.60
C ILE A 428 -2.00 9.78 -2.54
N LEU A 429 -1.09 8.92 -2.92
CA LEU A 429 -0.55 7.84 -2.12
C LEU A 429 0.93 8.13 -1.84
N ALA A 430 1.36 8.16 -0.59
CA ALA A 430 2.73 8.48 -0.23
C ALA A 430 3.53 7.26 0.22
N GLU A 431 4.81 7.26 -0.09
CA GLU A 431 5.76 6.40 0.60
C GLU A 431 6.20 7.08 1.90
N HIS A 432 6.04 6.36 3.00
CA HIS A 432 6.52 6.78 4.31
C HIS A 432 6.76 5.56 5.20
N TYR A 433 7.89 5.55 5.90
CA TYR A 433 8.22 4.60 6.95
C TYR A 433 7.86 5.19 8.32
N GLY A 434 7.14 4.45 9.14
CA GLY A 434 6.72 4.90 10.46
C GLY A 434 5.34 5.59 10.48
N ASP A 435 5.07 6.35 11.54
CA ASP A 435 3.75 6.94 11.79
C ASP A 435 3.43 8.07 10.80
N ALA A 436 2.51 7.81 9.88
CA ALA A 436 2.02 8.76 8.89
C ALA A 436 0.85 9.64 9.38
N LYS A 437 0.43 9.52 10.64
CA LYS A 437 -0.79 10.14 11.17
C LYS A 437 -0.89 11.65 10.91
N SER A 438 0.23 12.37 11.00
CA SER A 438 0.24 13.83 10.81
C SER A 438 -0.12 14.27 9.38
N TRP A 439 0.14 13.42 8.38
CA TRP A 439 -0.21 13.66 6.96
C TRP A 439 -1.55 13.05 6.55
N LEU A 440 -2.11 12.15 7.36
CA LEU A 440 -3.40 11.49 7.12
C LEU A 440 -4.54 12.17 7.88
N CYS A 441 -4.52 13.51 7.94
CA CYS A 441 -5.55 14.31 8.60
C CYS A 441 -6.71 14.72 7.67
N GLY A 442 -6.62 14.37 6.37
CA GLY A 442 -7.67 14.63 5.39
C GLY A 442 -7.38 15.77 4.42
N ASP A 443 -6.29 16.50 4.61
CA ASP A 443 -5.92 17.69 3.83
C ASP A 443 -4.57 17.56 3.10
N GLU A 444 -3.90 16.40 3.19
CA GLU A 444 -2.61 16.12 2.53
C GLU A 444 -2.70 14.82 1.71
N TRP A 445 -2.13 13.71 2.18
CA TRP A 445 -2.19 12.44 1.45
C TRP A 445 -3.53 11.75 1.66
N ASP A 446 -4.00 11.03 0.63
CA ASP A 446 -5.16 10.14 0.77
C ASP A 446 -4.81 8.92 1.60
N THR A 447 -3.60 8.36 1.38
CA THR A 447 -3.12 7.13 2.02
C THR A 447 -1.62 6.95 1.84
N VAL A 448 -1.10 5.82 2.30
CA VAL A 448 0.32 5.44 2.19
C VAL A 448 0.51 4.02 1.66
N MET A 449 1.72 3.70 1.22
CA MET A 449 2.23 2.34 1.13
C MET A 449 2.20 1.75 2.55
N ASN A 450 1.41 0.69 2.74
CA ASN A 450 1.00 0.23 4.08
C ASN A 450 2.05 -0.70 4.72
N TYR A 451 3.20 -0.15 5.06
CA TYR A 451 4.30 -0.92 5.66
C TYR A 451 3.95 -1.35 7.09
N ASP A 452 3.64 -0.39 7.96
CA ASP A 452 3.49 -0.63 9.40
C ASP A 452 2.19 -1.34 9.76
N ALA A 453 1.07 -1.00 9.08
CA ALA A 453 -0.25 -1.58 9.35
C ALA A 453 -0.57 -2.79 8.47
N PHE A 454 0.40 -3.32 7.70
CA PHE A 454 0.19 -4.52 6.89
C PHE A 454 1.48 -5.32 6.64
N MET A 455 2.40 -4.77 5.80
CA MET A 455 3.50 -5.57 5.24
C MET A 455 4.45 -6.11 6.33
N GLU A 456 4.89 -5.28 7.26
CA GLU A 456 5.85 -5.70 8.29
C GLU A 456 5.25 -6.70 9.28
N PRO A 457 4.08 -6.46 9.90
CA PRO A 457 3.47 -7.44 10.80
C PRO A 457 3.15 -8.78 10.11
N LEU A 458 2.67 -8.75 8.88
CA LEU A 458 2.44 -9.94 8.08
C LEU A 458 3.74 -10.70 7.84
N THR A 459 4.79 -9.98 7.42
CA THR A 459 6.08 -10.58 7.09
C THR A 459 6.65 -11.36 8.27
N TRP A 460 6.80 -10.71 9.43
CA TRP A 460 7.42 -11.40 10.55
C TRP A 460 6.49 -12.41 11.24
N PHE A 461 5.17 -12.27 11.15
CA PHE A 461 4.28 -13.33 11.64
C PHE A 461 4.41 -14.62 10.83
N PHE A 462 4.41 -14.54 9.50
CA PHE A 462 4.49 -15.72 8.64
C PHE A 462 5.91 -16.26 8.47
N THR A 463 6.93 -15.41 8.52
CA THR A 463 8.31 -15.81 8.17
C THR A 463 9.33 -15.57 9.27
N GLY A 464 9.06 -14.77 10.29
CA GLY A 464 10.06 -14.30 11.26
C GLY A 464 11.12 -13.37 10.68
N MET A 465 11.04 -13.04 9.39
CA MET A 465 12.03 -12.22 8.70
C MET A 465 11.67 -10.73 8.76
N GLU A 466 12.70 -9.92 8.80
CA GLU A 466 12.60 -8.50 8.50
C GLU A 466 12.46 -8.29 6.97
N LYS A 467 11.87 -7.16 6.53
CA LYS A 467 11.51 -6.88 5.13
C LYS A 467 12.65 -6.94 4.11
N HIS A 468 13.89 -6.67 4.51
CA HIS A 468 15.07 -6.75 3.66
C HIS A 468 15.79 -8.12 3.73
N SER A 469 15.33 -9.03 4.57
CA SER A 469 16.03 -10.28 4.93
C SER A 469 17.35 -10.05 5.68
N ASP A 470 17.54 -8.90 6.30
CA ASP A 470 18.74 -8.58 7.05
C ASP A 470 18.74 -9.19 8.46
N GLU A 471 17.56 -9.57 8.98
CA GLU A 471 17.39 -10.13 10.32
C GLU A 471 16.30 -11.20 10.36
N PHE A 472 16.48 -12.21 11.23
CA PHE A 472 15.47 -13.20 11.58
C PHE A 472 15.11 -13.06 13.06
N CYS A 473 13.84 -12.70 13.32
CA CYS A 473 13.29 -12.52 14.65
C CYS A 473 12.37 -13.70 15.00
N GLY A 474 12.94 -14.80 15.49
CA GLY A 474 12.20 -16.03 15.79
C GLY A 474 11.08 -15.84 16.84
N ASP A 475 11.20 -14.86 17.74
CA ASP A 475 10.16 -14.52 18.72
C ASP A 475 8.92 -13.88 18.10
N LEU A 476 9.02 -13.38 16.88
CA LEU A 476 7.90 -12.80 16.12
C LEU A 476 7.21 -13.80 15.21
N LEU A 477 7.91 -14.90 14.83
CA LEU A 477 7.34 -15.96 14.02
C LEU A 477 6.17 -16.62 14.74
N GLY A 478 4.99 -16.56 14.13
CA GLY A 478 3.76 -17.11 14.71
C GLY A 478 3.25 -16.39 15.96
N ASN A 479 3.82 -15.25 16.32
CA ASN A 479 3.42 -14.49 17.51
C ASN A 479 2.17 -13.64 17.24
N GLU A 480 1.01 -14.20 17.57
CA GLU A 480 -0.30 -13.59 17.36
C GLU A 480 -0.53 -12.33 18.19
N ALA A 481 0.06 -12.25 19.36
CA ALA A 481 -0.09 -11.08 20.24
C ALA A 481 0.69 -9.88 19.67
N ALA A 482 1.92 -10.12 19.20
CA ALA A 482 2.73 -9.09 18.54
C ALA A 482 2.05 -8.61 17.25
N PHE A 483 1.59 -9.55 16.39
CA PHE A 483 0.87 -9.23 15.16
C PHE A 483 -0.38 -8.38 15.44
N THR A 484 -1.25 -8.85 16.32
CA THR A 484 -2.52 -8.17 16.62
C THR A 484 -2.29 -6.79 17.26
N GLY A 485 -1.29 -6.70 18.14
CA GLY A 485 -0.90 -5.45 18.79
C GLY A 485 -0.43 -4.41 17.76
N ALA A 486 0.49 -4.80 16.87
CA ALA A 486 1.00 -3.94 15.82
C ALA A 486 -0.11 -3.49 14.86
N MET A 487 -0.92 -4.44 14.35
CA MET A 487 -2.02 -4.11 13.43
C MET A 487 -3.01 -3.14 14.06
N ARG A 488 -3.44 -3.35 15.31
CA ARG A 488 -4.36 -2.42 16.00
C ARG A 488 -3.75 -1.05 16.21
N HIS A 489 -2.48 -1.00 16.58
CA HIS A 489 -1.77 0.27 16.82
C HIS A 489 -1.66 1.09 15.54
N HIS A 490 -1.11 0.49 14.48
CA HIS A 490 -0.83 1.21 13.24
C HIS A 490 -2.09 1.51 12.43
N MET A 491 -3.07 0.58 12.35
CA MET A 491 -4.36 0.87 11.71
C MET A 491 -5.11 2.03 12.38
N ALA A 492 -4.94 2.23 13.69
CA ALA A 492 -5.59 3.33 14.41
C ALA A 492 -5.07 4.72 14.00
N SER A 493 -3.91 4.80 13.35
CA SER A 493 -3.34 6.05 12.81
C SER A 493 -4.07 6.53 11.54
N PHE A 494 -4.79 5.65 10.85
CA PHE A 494 -5.53 5.99 9.63
C PHE A 494 -6.91 6.57 9.94
N LEU A 495 -7.36 7.49 9.09
CA LEU A 495 -8.78 7.69 8.86
C LEU A 495 -9.36 6.47 8.13
N ALA A 496 -10.62 6.13 8.35
CA ALA A 496 -11.20 4.94 7.73
C ALA A 496 -11.20 4.98 6.19
N PRO A 497 -11.49 6.11 5.51
CA PRO A 497 -11.33 6.19 4.06
C PRO A 497 -9.89 5.96 3.59
N SER A 498 -8.89 6.48 4.32
CA SER A 498 -7.47 6.26 4.02
C SER A 498 -7.07 4.79 4.11
N LEU A 499 -7.61 4.06 5.11
CA LEU A 499 -7.33 2.64 5.29
C LEU A 499 -7.93 1.79 4.17
N GLN A 500 -9.10 2.15 3.63
CA GLN A 500 -9.74 1.41 2.54
C GLN A 500 -8.96 1.47 1.21
N VAL A 501 -8.10 2.46 1.05
CA VAL A 501 -7.27 2.67 -0.15
C VAL A 501 -5.78 2.46 0.13
N ALA A 502 -5.40 2.04 1.35
CA ALA A 502 -4.00 1.81 1.73
C ALA A 502 -3.38 0.68 0.88
N MET A 503 -2.17 0.92 0.39
CA MET A 503 -1.48 -0.01 -0.51
C MET A 503 -0.92 -1.21 0.28
N ASN A 504 -1.65 -2.34 0.25
CA ASN A 504 -1.29 -3.57 0.96
C ASN A 504 -0.41 -4.44 0.07
N GLU A 505 0.89 -4.26 0.14
CA GLU A 505 1.88 -5.06 -0.57
C GLU A 505 2.59 -6.05 0.35
N ILE A 506 3.09 -7.14 -0.21
CA ILE A 506 3.93 -8.11 0.49
C ILE A 506 5.39 -8.06 -0.01
N SER A 507 5.60 -7.50 -1.17
CA SER A 507 6.90 -7.21 -1.78
C SER A 507 6.82 -5.90 -2.55
N ASN A 508 7.98 -5.24 -2.74
CA ASN A 508 8.14 -4.10 -3.65
C ASN A 508 9.56 -4.01 -4.20
N HIS A 509 9.89 -2.94 -4.91
CA HIS A 509 11.15 -2.74 -5.60
C HIS A 509 12.36 -2.47 -4.67
N ASP A 510 12.15 -2.23 -3.36
CA ASP A 510 13.19 -1.98 -2.37
C ASP A 510 13.44 -3.18 -1.44
N HIS A 511 12.40 -3.96 -1.17
CA HIS A 511 12.45 -5.05 -0.19
C HIS A 511 12.74 -6.40 -0.83
N SER A 512 13.22 -7.36 -0.06
CA SER A 512 13.30 -8.73 -0.54
C SER A 512 11.92 -9.26 -0.92
N ARG A 513 11.84 -10.13 -1.91
CA ARG A 513 10.59 -10.77 -2.31
C ARG A 513 10.02 -11.60 -1.16
N PHE A 514 8.70 -11.56 -0.94
CA PHE A 514 8.09 -12.32 0.16
C PHE A 514 8.39 -13.81 0.04
N LEU A 515 8.32 -14.38 -1.17
CA LEU A 515 8.64 -15.78 -1.40
C LEU A 515 10.08 -16.12 -0.98
N THR A 516 11.04 -15.22 -1.18
CA THR A 516 12.42 -15.38 -0.68
C THR A 516 12.48 -15.37 0.84
N ARG A 517 11.74 -14.48 1.51
CA ARG A 517 11.70 -14.42 2.98
C ARG A 517 11.22 -15.71 3.63
N THR A 518 10.41 -16.52 2.91
CA THR A 518 9.94 -17.82 3.41
C THR A 518 11.03 -18.85 3.61
N ASN A 519 12.25 -18.64 3.08
CA ASN A 519 13.39 -19.53 3.26
C ASN A 519 14.24 -19.28 4.51
N HIS A 520 13.92 -18.19 5.24
CA HIS A 520 14.57 -17.76 6.49
C HIS A 520 16.09 -17.49 6.38
N LYS A 521 16.60 -17.26 5.17
CA LYS A 521 18.03 -16.96 4.97
C LYS A 521 18.28 -15.48 5.23
N VAL A 522 19.13 -15.21 6.21
CA VAL A 522 19.53 -13.85 6.60
C VAL A 522 20.71 -13.40 5.76
N GLY A 523 20.55 -12.27 5.08
CA GLY A 523 21.61 -11.61 4.29
C GLY A 523 21.14 -11.19 2.90
N ARG A 524 22.09 -10.74 2.10
CA ARG A 524 21.89 -10.18 0.77
C ARG A 524 22.70 -10.96 -0.27
N VAL A 525 22.44 -10.72 -1.55
CA VAL A 525 23.18 -11.35 -2.68
C VAL A 525 24.69 -11.28 -2.52
N ALA A 526 25.22 -10.16 -2.03
CA ALA A 526 26.67 -10.00 -1.82
C ALA A 526 27.28 -11.06 -0.90
N ASN A 527 26.51 -11.58 0.07
CA ASN A 527 26.97 -12.58 1.04
C ASN A 527 26.53 -14.00 0.68
N LEU A 528 25.34 -14.15 0.08
CA LEU A 528 24.67 -15.44 -0.09
C LEU A 528 24.68 -15.95 -1.54
N GLY A 529 24.89 -15.05 -2.51
CA GLY A 529 24.73 -15.36 -3.93
C GLY A 529 23.28 -15.38 -4.41
N TYR A 530 23.08 -15.31 -5.72
CA TYR A 530 21.75 -15.20 -6.33
C TYR A 530 20.88 -16.45 -6.15
N GLU A 531 21.49 -17.64 -6.14
CA GLU A 531 20.76 -18.90 -6.03
C GLU A 531 20.07 -19.08 -4.67
N ALA A 532 20.68 -18.53 -3.62
CA ALA A 532 20.17 -18.64 -2.27
C ALA A 532 18.76 -18.03 -2.11
N ALA A 533 18.39 -17.05 -2.93
CA ALA A 533 17.09 -16.41 -2.89
C ALA A 533 15.92 -17.35 -3.22
N SER A 534 16.15 -18.39 -4.04
CA SER A 534 15.13 -19.35 -4.48
C SER A 534 15.31 -20.74 -3.86
N GLN A 535 16.33 -20.96 -3.03
CA GLN A 535 16.52 -22.22 -2.32
C GLN A 535 15.65 -22.28 -1.07
N ASP A 536 15.07 -23.45 -0.79
CA ASP A 536 14.28 -23.75 0.42
C ASP A 536 13.07 -22.83 0.63
N ILE A 537 12.55 -22.22 -0.43
CA ILE A 537 11.35 -21.38 -0.41
C ILE A 537 10.10 -22.20 -0.06
N ASN A 538 9.15 -21.56 0.62
CA ASN A 538 7.89 -22.21 1.02
C ASN A 538 6.68 -21.53 0.36
N VAL A 539 6.19 -22.15 -0.71
CA VAL A 539 5.02 -21.66 -1.47
C VAL A 539 3.73 -21.73 -0.65
N ALA A 540 3.64 -22.63 0.35
CA ALA A 540 2.45 -22.69 1.21
C ALA A 540 2.33 -21.41 2.07
N VAL A 541 3.44 -20.95 2.65
CA VAL A 541 3.49 -19.68 3.39
C VAL A 541 3.20 -18.47 2.48
N MET A 542 3.67 -18.52 1.23
CA MET A 542 3.28 -17.49 0.23
C MET A 542 1.77 -17.46 0.01
N ARG A 543 1.12 -18.63 -0.10
CA ARG A 543 -0.35 -18.69 -0.24
C ARG A 543 -1.08 -18.15 0.99
N GLU A 544 -0.59 -18.40 2.22
CA GLU A 544 -1.16 -17.81 3.43
C GLU A 544 -1.09 -16.26 3.37
N ALA A 545 0.05 -15.70 2.99
CA ALA A 545 0.22 -14.26 2.86
C ALA A 545 -0.72 -13.65 1.82
N VAL A 546 -0.90 -14.30 0.67
CA VAL A 546 -1.82 -13.86 -0.39
C VAL A 546 -3.29 -13.95 0.07
N VAL A 547 -3.67 -14.99 0.83
CA VAL A 547 -5.02 -15.05 1.44
C VAL A 547 -5.23 -13.85 2.35
N MET A 548 -4.25 -13.50 3.20
CA MET A 548 -4.37 -12.32 4.06
C MET A 548 -4.42 -11.04 3.22
N GLN A 549 -3.55 -10.88 2.24
CA GLN A 549 -3.49 -9.71 1.37
C GLN A 549 -4.85 -9.43 0.71
N MET A 550 -5.52 -10.45 0.19
CA MET A 550 -6.78 -10.33 -0.53
C MET A 550 -8.02 -10.24 0.40
N THR A 551 -7.85 -10.41 1.71
CA THR A 551 -8.97 -10.38 2.67
C THR A 551 -8.83 -9.32 3.76
N TRP A 552 -7.68 -8.64 3.84
CA TRP A 552 -7.43 -7.53 4.78
C TRP A 552 -8.01 -6.21 4.26
N PRO A 553 -8.42 -5.25 5.13
CA PRO A 553 -8.82 -3.91 4.69
C PRO A 553 -7.70 -3.18 3.94
N GLY A 554 -8.01 -2.55 2.81
CA GLY A 554 -7.07 -1.82 1.97
C GLY A 554 -7.06 -2.32 0.53
N ALA A 555 -6.15 -1.80 -0.28
CA ALA A 555 -5.96 -2.13 -1.70
C ALA A 555 -4.83 -3.17 -1.84
N PRO A 556 -5.15 -4.44 -2.10
CA PRO A 556 -4.13 -5.47 -2.29
C PRO A 556 -3.25 -5.13 -3.51
N THR A 557 -1.93 -5.12 -3.30
CA THR A 557 -0.97 -4.68 -4.31
C THR A 557 0.04 -5.77 -4.61
N ILE A 558 0.12 -6.19 -5.86
CA ILE A 558 1.04 -7.23 -6.33
C ILE A 558 2.25 -6.52 -6.95
N TYR A 559 3.45 -6.82 -6.46
CA TYR A 559 4.69 -6.46 -7.13
C TYR A 559 4.93 -7.43 -8.30
N TYR A 560 5.17 -6.91 -9.50
CA TYR A 560 5.28 -7.74 -10.71
C TYR A 560 6.13 -8.99 -10.48
N GLY A 561 5.61 -10.13 -10.88
CA GLY A 561 6.30 -11.42 -10.77
C GLY A 561 6.11 -12.15 -9.43
N ASP A 562 5.55 -11.54 -8.39
CA ASP A 562 5.21 -12.27 -7.15
C ASP A 562 4.21 -13.39 -7.46
N GLU A 563 3.22 -13.11 -8.31
CA GLU A 563 2.24 -14.09 -8.78
C GLU A 563 2.85 -15.19 -9.65
N ALA A 564 4.00 -14.91 -10.28
CA ALA A 564 4.73 -15.85 -11.11
C ALA A 564 5.83 -16.61 -10.37
N GLY A 565 6.00 -16.35 -9.07
CA GLY A 565 6.99 -17.03 -8.22
C GLY A 565 8.40 -16.48 -8.32
N VAL A 566 8.57 -15.21 -8.72
CA VAL A 566 9.88 -14.56 -8.75
C VAL A 566 10.43 -14.41 -7.34
N CYS A 567 11.69 -14.81 -7.18
CA CYS A 567 12.47 -14.65 -5.94
C CYS A 567 13.51 -13.54 -6.11
N GLY A 568 14.01 -13.02 -5.00
CA GLY A 568 15.09 -12.04 -4.96
C GLY A 568 15.28 -11.47 -3.54
N PHE A 569 16.53 -11.31 -3.11
CA PHE A 569 16.83 -10.53 -1.92
C PHE A 569 16.53 -9.06 -2.17
N THR A 570 16.75 -8.18 -1.19
CA THR A 570 16.54 -6.74 -1.34
C THR A 570 17.25 -6.19 -2.59
N ASP A 571 16.88 -4.99 -3.02
CA ASP A 571 17.43 -4.39 -4.23
C ASP A 571 18.97 -4.49 -4.32
N PRO A 572 19.49 -4.70 -5.52
CA PRO A 572 18.82 -4.79 -6.82
C PRO A 572 18.27 -6.20 -7.16
N ASP A 573 18.47 -7.23 -6.34
CA ASP A 573 18.15 -8.62 -6.68
C ASP A 573 16.61 -8.89 -6.77
N ASN A 574 15.79 -8.17 -6.02
CA ASN A 574 14.33 -8.25 -6.12
C ASN A 574 13.79 -7.77 -7.48
N ARG A 575 14.61 -7.03 -8.27
CA ARG A 575 14.28 -6.46 -9.58
C ARG A 575 14.66 -7.39 -10.73
N ARG A 576 14.56 -8.71 -10.52
CA ARG A 576 14.72 -9.73 -11.57
C ARG A 576 13.63 -9.56 -12.61
N THR A 577 13.91 -9.97 -13.85
CA THR A 577 12.94 -9.89 -14.95
C THR A 577 11.75 -10.80 -14.72
N TYR A 578 10.60 -10.41 -15.28
CA TYR A 578 9.43 -11.27 -15.32
C TYR A 578 9.71 -12.55 -16.15
N PRO A 579 9.40 -13.75 -15.66
CA PRO A 579 9.83 -15.00 -16.27
C PRO A 579 8.88 -15.46 -17.39
N TRP A 580 8.64 -14.63 -18.41
CA TRP A 580 7.74 -14.96 -19.51
C TRP A 580 8.08 -16.30 -20.15
N GLY A 581 7.09 -17.22 -20.16
CA GLY A 581 7.22 -18.58 -20.69
C GLY A 581 7.75 -19.61 -19.69
N GLU A 582 8.06 -19.20 -18.45
CA GLU A 582 8.54 -20.06 -17.37
C GLU A 582 7.84 -19.74 -16.02
N GLU A 583 6.67 -19.12 -16.12
CA GLU A 583 5.89 -18.69 -14.95
C GLU A 583 5.42 -19.86 -14.10
N ASN A 584 5.32 -19.66 -12.80
CA ASN A 584 4.61 -20.58 -11.92
C ASN A 584 3.09 -20.45 -12.13
N HIS A 585 2.56 -21.22 -13.08
CA HIS A 585 1.14 -21.16 -13.44
C HIS A 585 0.19 -21.57 -12.30
N ASP A 586 0.61 -22.44 -11.37
CA ASP A 586 -0.18 -22.77 -10.20
C ASP A 586 -0.37 -21.55 -9.28
N LEU A 587 0.71 -20.81 -9.06
CA LEU A 587 0.66 -19.61 -8.24
C LEU A 587 -0.12 -18.47 -8.92
N ILE A 588 0.01 -18.30 -10.25
CA ILE A 588 -0.82 -17.35 -11.02
C ILE A 588 -2.31 -17.71 -10.89
N THR A 589 -2.65 -18.99 -11.06
CA THR A 589 -4.05 -19.46 -10.94
C THR A 589 -4.58 -19.22 -9.54
N PHE A 590 -3.77 -19.45 -8.52
CA PHE A 590 -4.12 -19.16 -7.14
C PHE A 590 -4.39 -17.65 -6.91
N HIS A 591 -3.54 -16.76 -7.42
CA HIS A 591 -3.77 -15.30 -7.34
C HIS A 591 -5.08 -14.92 -8.03
N LYS A 592 -5.35 -15.44 -9.23
CA LYS A 592 -6.63 -15.18 -9.93
C LYS A 592 -7.84 -15.60 -9.09
N GLU A 593 -7.78 -16.78 -8.45
CA GLU A 593 -8.87 -17.23 -7.58
C GLU A 593 -9.05 -16.33 -6.36
N MET A 594 -7.97 -15.91 -5.72
CA MET A 594 -8.05 -15.00 -4.57
C MET A 594 -8.54 -13.61 -4.97
N ILE A 595 -8.11 -13.08 -6.13
CA ILE A 595 -8.63 -11.83 -6.69
C ILE A 595 -10.12 -11.96 -7.01
N ARG A 596 -10.55 -13.08 -7.59
CA ARG A 596 -11.97 -13.35 -7.87
C ARG A 596 -12.79 -13.36 -6.58
N ILE A 597 -12.32 -13.99 -5.52
CA ILE A 597 -12.97 -13.99 -4.20
C ILE A 597 -13.04 -12.56 -3.64
N HIS A 598 -11.94 -11.81 -3.69
CA HIS A 598 -11.88 -10.43 -3.24
C HIS A 598 -12.94 -9.55 -3.92
N LYS A 599 -13.02 -9.61 -5.24
CA LYS A 599 -13.97 -8.81 -6.03
C LYS A 599 -15.42 -9.26 -5.91
N ALA A 600 -15.65 -10.56 -5.69
CA ALA A 600 -17.00 -11.11 -5.55
C ALA A 600 -17.64 -10.86 -4.17
N CYS A 601 -16.86 -10.41 -3.18
CA CYS A 601 -17.31 -10.24 -1.81
C CYS A 601 -17.13 -8.77 -1.35
N PRO A 602 -18.14 -7.90 -1.55
CA PRO A 602 -18.05 -6.47 -1.18
C PRO A 602 -17.67 -6.21 0.28
N VAL A 603 -17.93 -7.16 1.17
CA VAL A 603 -17.54 -7.09 2.58
C VAL A 603 -16.02 -7.02 2.75
N LEU A 604 -15.23 -7.49 1.80
CA LEU A 604 -13.76 -7.39 1.84
C LEU A 604 -13.26 -5.97 1.55
N THR A 605 -14.04 -5.17 0.83
CA THR A 605 -13.73 -3.77 0.57
C THR A 605 -14.29 -2.86 1.66
N HIS A 606 -15.58 -2.99 2.01
CA HIS A 606 -16.30 -2.02 2.83
C HIS A 606 -16.69 -2.54 4.23
N GLY A 607 -16.47 -3.82 4.51
CA GLY A 607 -16.89 -4.44 5.76
C GLY A 607 -16.01 -4.11 6.95
N SER A 608 -16.61 -4.22 8.13
CA SER A 608 -15.91 -4.15 9.41
C SER A 608 -14.90 -5.27 9.57
N LEU A 609 -13.86 -5.03 10.37
CA LEU A 609 -12.85 -6.02 10.75
C LEU A 609 -12.94 -6.31 12.25
N LYS A 610 -12.94 -7.59 12.62
CA LYS A 610 -12.83 -7.98 14.03
C LYS A 610 -11.98 -9.23 14.17
N PHE A 611 -10.96 -9.16 15.02
CA PHE A 611 -10.19 -10.35 15.42
C PHE A 611 -11.06 -11.33 16.21
N LEU A 612 -10.88 -12.61 15.95
CA LEU A 612 -11.58 -13.72 16.63
C LEU A 612 -10.62 -14.47 17.54
N GLU A 613 -10.54 -15.81 17.42
CA GLU A 613 -9.62 -16.64 18.19
C GLU A 613 -8.18 -16.45 17.71
N GLN A 614 -7.25 -16.38 18.65
CA GLN A 614 -5.83 -16.19 18.36
C GLN A 614 -5.01 -16.97 19.38
N ARG A 615 -3.98 -17.63 18.91
CA ARG A 615 -2.95 -18.30 19.68
C ARG A 615 -1.69 -18.43 18.86
N HIS A 616 -0.59 -18.84 19.46
CA HIS A 616 0.67 -19.02 18.74
C HIS A 616 0.48 -19.81 17.43
N ASN A 617 1.01 -19.31 16.33
CA ASN A 617 0.85 -19.79 14.95
C ASN A 617 -0.58 -19.78 14.39
N VAL A 618 -1.58 -19.31 15.14
CA VAL A 618 -2.97 -19.29 14.69
C VAL A 618 -3.52 -17.87 14.75
N LEU A 619 -3.97 -17.35 13.61
CA LEU A 619 -4.69 -16.09 13.51
C LEU A 619 -6.09 -16.35 12.98
N SER A 620 -7.07 -15.58 13.46
CA SER A 620 -8.37 -15.54 12.81
C SER A 620 -9.04 -14.17 12.97
N TYR A 621 -9.79 -13.77 11.95
CA TYR A 621 -10.59 -12.55 11.95
C TYR A 621 -11.85 -12.70 11.10
N GLY A 622 -12.79 -11.83 11.30
CA GLY A 622 -13.97 -11.71 10.45
C GLY A 622 -14.02 -10.37 9.75
N ARG A 623 -14.48 -10.39 8.50
CA ARG A 623 -14.94 -9.24 7.73
C ARG A 623 -16.46 -9.31 7.65
N PHE A 624 -17.17 -8.27 8.03
CA PHE A 624 -18.61 -8.38 8.12
C PHE A 624 -19.35 -7.08 7.85
N SER A 625 -20.53 -7.23 7.29
CA SER A 625 -21.58 -6.23 7.17
C SER A 625 -22.89 -6.77 7.78
N GLN A 626 -24.01 -6.12 7.51
CA GLN A 626 -25.33 -6.67 7.86
C GLN A 626 -25.71 -7.86 6.96
N ASP A 627 -25.34 -7.82 5.70
CA ASP A 627 -25.79 -8.76 4.67
C ASP A 627 -24.82 -9.91 4.40
N GLU A 628 -23.52 -9.70 4.64
CA GLU A 628 -22.46 -10.66 4.33
C GLU A 628 -21.45 -10.73 5.46
N GLN A 629 -21.02 -11.94 5.81
CA GLN A 629 -20.02 -12.20 6.82
C GLN A 629 -18.96 -13.17 6.28
N MET A 630 -17.72 -12.84 6.46
CA MET A 630 -16.60 -13.72 6.14
C MET A 630 -15.75 -13.97 7.37
N VAL A 631 -15.21 -15.19 7.45
CA VAL A 631 -14.26 -15.60 8.48
C VAL A 631 -13.03 -16.13 7.80
N VAL A 632 -11.89 -15.63 8.19
CA VAL A 632 -10.57 -16.03 7.70
C VAL A 632 -9.78 -16.58 8.89
N ALA A 633 -9.11 -17.71 8.70
CA ALA A 633 -8.25 -18.28 9.73
C ALA A 633 -6.98 -18.88 9.11
N PHE A 634 -5.88 -18.82 9.85
CA PHE A 634 -4.57 -19.30 9.44
C PHE A 634 -4.00 -20.25 10.48
N ASN A 635 -3.26 -21.23 10.00
CA ASN A 635 -2.42 -22.13 10.78
C ASN A 635 -1.00 -22.12 10.20
N ASN A 636 -0.11 -21.30 10.73
CA ASN A 636 1.31 -21.23 10.33
C ASN A 636 2.18 -22.25 11.09
N ASP A 637 1.57 -23.31 11.65
CA ASP A 637 2.27 -24.43 12.29
C ASP A 637 2.53 -25.56 11.29
N LEU A 638 3.54 -26.35 11.57
CA LEU A 638 3.84 -27.60 10.82
C LEU A 638 2.92 -28.76 11.21
N ASN A 639 2.06 -28.59 12.20
CA ASN A 639 1.09 -29.53 12.68
C ASN A 639 -0.33 -29.05 12.43
N GLU A 640 -1.25 -29.99 12.25
CA GLU A 640 -2.69 -29.73 12.20
C GLU A 640 -3.17 -29.03 13.51
N GLN A 641 -4.07 -28.07 13.39
CA GLN A 641 -4.60 -27.31 14.51
C GLN A 641 -6.14 -27.35 14.50
N THR A 642 -6.76 -27.77 15.59
CA THR A 642 -8.21 -27.63 15.77
C THR A 642 -8.53 -26.39 16.58
N ILE A 643 -9.42 -25.55 16.07
CA ILE A 643 -9.81 -24.27 16.67
C ILE A 643 -11.34 -24.15 16.72
N THR A 644 -11.84 -23.42 17.73
CA THR A 644 -13.25 -23.09 17.86
C THR A 644 -13.43 -21.58 17.73
N LEU A 645 -14.09 -21.12 16.68
CA LEU A 645 -14.31 -19.71 16.40
C LEU A 645 -15.70 -19.25 16.84
N SER A 646 -15.78 -18.16 17.60
CA SER A 646 -17.02 -17.53 18.05
C SER A 646 -17.53 -16.57 16.96
N VAL A 647 -18.08 -17.13 15.86
CA VAL A 647 -18.48 -16.39 14.67
C VAL A 647 -19.71 -15.48 14.88
N TRP A 648 -20.44 -15.67 15.98
CA TRP A 648 -21.50 -14.72 16.36
C TRP A 648 -20.97 -13.29 16.55
N GLN A 649 -19.70 -13.14 16.90
CA GLN A 649 -19.08 -11.82 17.10
C GLN A 649 -19.06 -10.97 15.82
N VAL A 650 -19.13 -11.62 14.69
CA VAL A 650 -19.11 -10.99 13.35
C VAL A 650 -20.45 -11.16 12.61
N ASN A 651 -21.55 -11.11 13.36
CA ASN A 651 -22.95 -11.15 12.90
C ASN A 651 -23.41 -12.49 12.30
N VAL A 652 -22.63 -13.56 12.36
CA VAL A 652 -23.11 -14.88 11.91
C VAL A 652 -24.19 -15.36 12.85
N PRO A 653 -25.36 -15.81 12.36
CA PRO A 653 -26.45 -16.32 13.21
C PRO A 653 -26.01 -17.51 14.07
N GLN A 654 -26.62 -17.65 15.26
CA GLN A 654 -26.21 -18.71 16.21
C GLN A 654 -26.67 -20.10 15.81
N HIS A 655 -27.78 -20.21 15.07
CA HIS A 655 -28.43 -21.49 14.75
C HIS A 655 -28.96 -21.48 13.33
N ASN A 656 -29.13 -22.68 12.78
CA ASN A 656 -29.72 -22.93 11.46
C ASN A 656 -28.99 -22.22 10.32
N CYS A 657 -27.67 -22.12 10.42
CA CYS A 657 -26.85 -21.54 9.36
C CYS A 657 -25.55 -22.33 9.17
N LYS A 658 -24.96 -22.15 8.01
CA LYS A 658 -23.71 -22.75 7.58
C LYS A 658 -22.80 -21.67 7.03
N MET A 659 -21.53 -21.91 7.09
CA MET A 659 -20.54 -21.11 6.38
C MET A 659 -19.97 -21.92 5.20
N GLU A 660 -19.97 -21.31 4.03
CA GLU A 660 -19.43 -21.87 2.81
C GLU A 660 -17.91 -21.64 2.75
N ARG A 661 -17.13 -22.67 2.47
CA ARG A 661 -15.72 -22.54 2.21
C ARG A 661 -15.49 -22.06 0.77
N LEU A 662 -14.84 -20.91 0.63
CA LEU A 662 -14.44 -20.33 -0.66
C LEU A 662 -13.01 -20.74 -1.04
N MET A 663 -12.13 -20.87 -0.04
CA MET A 663 -10.72 -21.22 -0.22
C MET A 663 -10.23 -22.01 1.00
N LEU A 664 -9.39 -23.01 0.76
CA LEU A 664 -8.52 -23.64 1.75
C LEU A 664 -7.17 -23.89 1.12
N THR A 665 -6.11 -23.32 1.69
CA THR A 665 -4.73 -23.65 1.33
C THR A 665 -4.17 -24.73 2.26
N HIS A 666 -3.11 -25.40 1.83
CA HIS A 666 -2.37 -26.37 2.62
C HIS A 666 -0.95 -26.54 2.06
N ALA A 667 -0.10 -27.28 2.75
CA ALA A 667 1.31 -27.41 2.40
C ALA A 667 1.57 -27.80 0.93
N GLN A 668 0.69 -28.58 0.29
CA GLN A 668 0.87 -29.10 -1.08
C GLN A 668 0.10 -28.31 -2.14
N GLY A 669 -0.81 -27.39 -1.75
CA GLY A 669 -1.63 -26.67 -2.72
C GLY A 669 -2.81 -25.94 -2.09
N TYR A 670 -3.92 -25.91 -2.81
CA TYR A 670 -5.17 -25.30 -2.35
C TYR A 670 -6.37 -25.99 -2.98
N THR A 671 -7.56 -25.72 -2.42
CA THR A 671 -8.84 -26.18 -2.97
C THR A 671 -9.90 -25.12 -2.86
N THR A 672 -10.71 -25.00 -3.90
CA THR A 672 -11.96 -24.21 -3.98
C THR A 672 -13.19 -25.12 -3.97
N GLU A 673 -13.02 -26.40 -3.68
CA GLU A 673 -14.14 -27.35 -3.59
C GLU A 673 -15.13 -26.88 -2.53
N GLN A 674 -16.40 -26.80 -2.90
CA GLN A 674 -17.46 -26.34 -2.03
C GLN A 674 -17.60 -27.26 -0.82
N TYR A 675 -17.56 -26.66 0.36
CA TYR A 675 -17.76 -27.34 1.64
C TYR A 675 -18.49 -26.41 2.60
N PHE A 676 -19.37 -26.96 3.41
CA PHE A 676 -20.18 -26.21 4.37
C PHE A 676 -19.87 -26.61 5.80
N THR A 677 -19.52 -25.66 6.63
CA THR A 677 -19.32 -25.83 8.07
C THR A 677 -20.59 -25.38 8.82
N GLU A 678 -21.17 -26.27 9.64
CA GLU A 678 -22.34 -25.99 10.46
C GLU A 678 -21.99 -25.04 11.61
N VAL A 679 -22.90 -24.10 11.90
CA VAL A 679 -22.77 -23.19 13.04
C VAL A 679 -23.60 -23.69 14.21
N HIS A 680 -22.96 -23.97 15.35
CA HIS A 680 -23.59 -24.46 16.56
C HIS A 680 -23.44 -23.45 17.70
N GLY A 681 -24.54 -22.86 18.19
CA GLY A 681 -24.51 -21.85 19.24
C GLY A 681 -23.65 -20.60 18.90
N GLY A 682 -23.61 -20.25 17.63
CA GLY A 682 -22.79 -19.13 17.12
C GLY A 682 -21.29 -19.43 17.04
N LYS A 683 -20.93 -20.70 17.07
CA LYS A 683 -19.54 -21.16 16.95
C LYS A 683 -19.37 -22.15 15.81
N ILE A 684 -18.20 -22.20 15.24
CA ILE A 684 -17.73 -23.23 14.32
C ILE A 684 -16.48 -23.87 14.87
N GLU A 685 -16.30 -25.17 14.60
CA GLU A 685 -15.06 -25.88 14.84
C GLU A 685 -14.37 -26.14 13.50
N LEU A 686 -13.10 -25.81 13.42
CA LEU A 686 -12.29 -25.98 12.23
C LEU A 686 -11.04 -26.78 12.55
N THR A 687 -10.73 -27.75 11.70
CA THR A 687 -9.44 -28.43 11.68
C THR A 687 -8.64 -27.89 10.51
N LEU A 688 -7.58 -27.15 10.81
CA LEU A 688 -6.72 -26.48 9.85
C LEU A 688 -5.48 -27.33 9.57
N PRO A 689 -5.24 -27.73 8.31
CA PRO A 689 -4.00 -28.39 7.93
C PRO A 689 -2.76 -27.56 8.29
N PRO A 690 -1.55 -28.16 8.30
CA PRO A 690 -0.32 -27.41 8.41
C PRO A 690 -0.17 -26.35 7.31
N LEU A 691 0.37 -25.19 7.63
CA LEU A 691 0.66 -24.08 6.71
C LEU A 691 -0.55 -23.77 5.82
N SER A 692 -1.64 -23.37 6.44
CA SER A 692 -2.92 -23.19 5.74
C SER A 692 -3.65 -21.92 6.09
N GLY A 693 -4.36 -21.38 5.10
CA GLY A 693 -5.35 -20.32 5.25
C GLY A 693 -6.72 -20.80 4.75
N ILE A 694 -7.78 -20.49 5.47
CA ILE A 694 -9.16 -20.79 5.09
C ILE A 694 -9.98 -19.50 4.97
N VAL A 695 -10.84 -19.45 3.96
CA VAL A 695 -11.81 -18.35 3.76
C VAL A 695 -13.21 -18.96 3.76
N LEU A 696 -14.02 -18.55 4.72
CA LEU A 696 -15.41 -18.96 4.89
C LEU A 696 -16.33 -17.77 4.70
N ARG A 697 -17.51 -18.01 4.06
CA ARG A 697 -18.54 -16.99 3.84
C ARG A 697 -19.89 -17.44 4.38
N HIS A 698 -20.62 -16.49 4.98
CA HIS A 698 -22.06 -16.58 5.24
C HIS A 698 -22.74 -15.37 4.62
N GLY A 699 -23.88 -15.58 3.96
CA GLY A 699 -24.58 -14.57 3.20
C GLY A 699 -24.82 -14.99 1.75
N LYS A 700 -25.51 -14.12 1.00
CA LYS A 700 -25.88 -14.41 -0.40
C LYS A 700 -24.75 -14.07 -1.36
#